data_0c70492dc942a64f1d49a20cb7fc0d07
#
_entry.id   0c70492dc942a64f1d49a20cb7fc0d07
#
_cell.length_a   1.000
_cell.length_b   1.000
_cell.length_c   1.000
_cell.angle_alpha   90.00
_cell.angle_beta   90.00
_cell.angle_gamma   90.00
#
_symmetry.space_group_name_H-M   'P 1'
#
loop_
_entity.id
_entity.type
_entity.pdbx_description
1 polymer ?
#
loop_
_entity_poly.entity_id
_entity_poly.type
_entity_poly.pdbx_seq_one_letter_code
_entity_poly.pdbx_strand_id
1 'polypeptide(L)'
;MAHLFDGKVELRGKPDQKSGAVIAELLNNWKECPAPGKTQKKPEPLLKVWKARSVFWDLPYWKILRVPHSLDLMHITKNVGESLLATILNTDKTKDGPKARNDLKHMGIRVELQPPPSDDEEEEETETQNSRRRRKGKKGEVKLKAACFTLSKKEAIQFMKCLLGVKFPNGFAGKISRWLDEAKQRFSGMKSHDVAVLMTQVLPVMIRGIMDKHVRETLFGLCNFFDVISRKSIGIRQLTRLQEEIVVIVCELEMYFPPAFFDVMVHLLLHVVEDIVQLGPPFLRSMMPFERLNGHIKGYVKNRSRPDGSIANGFLAEECISFCSNFLQSETPVGLPTNKHFGRLAGLGHHEGRHPMHVDFEGRTKDFERANLVALQHLEVVDPYINEHKEFIKKIYADRGRQVPTEAVVMKEHNSGFTRWFRNRVFANPPHGEYSEEDKLIFALAQGAAHNLMTYQAYDINGYTFYTEDKDNNCDYQNSGVTGIFYTGDVPERYYGRIEEIWELDYVTEKVPMFRVRWAKSVEKEGRYFTTMVIPPKSKTTGANAPARNEPWVMASQVDQCWFITDPSKPSRVVVRRGKRNIIGMDGVANEQDFDQNGDPKMEDGYGNQTPYTTTAPKKGVLPYKRSSEDVPDLTYATATKRGKKKMAVKKR
;
A
#
# COMPACT_ATOMS: atom_id res chain seq x y z
N MET A 1 20.94 -37.34 -7.25
CA MET A 1 21.04 -35.85 -7.40
C MET A 1 22.47 -35.37 -7.20
N ALA A 2 23.30 -36.01 -6.38
CA ALA A 2 24.69 -35.60 -6.18
C ALA A 2 25.49 -35.42 -7.49
N HIS A 3 25.19 -36.21 -8.53
CA HIS A 3 25.82 -36.11 -9.85
C HIS A 3 25.49 -34.82 -10.63
N LEU A 4 24.47 -34.04 -10.17
CA LEU A 4 24.11 -32.72 -10.76
C LEU A 4 24.95 -31.60 -10.15
N PHE A 5 25.65 -31.85 -9.05
CA PHE A 5 26.47 -30.90 -8.32
C PHE A 5 27.92 -31.35 -8.39
N ASP A 6 28.56 -31.10 -9.51
CA ASP A 6 29.94 -31.48 -9.77
C ASP A 6 30.99 -30.51 -9.23
N GLY A 7 30.54 -29.48 -8.51
CA GLY A 7 31.37 -28.41 -7.95
C GLY A 7 31.94 -27.43 -8.98
N LYS A 8 31.55 -27.54 -10.25
CA LYS A 8 32.00 -26.64 -11.31
C LYS A 8 31.06 -25.45 -11.43
N VAL A 9 31.64 -24.31 -11.78
CA VAL A 9 30.85 -23.10 -12.07
C VAL A 9 30.09 -23.31 -13.38
N GLU A 10 28.80 -23.01 -13.39
CA GLU A 10 27.97 -23.02 -14.59
C GLU A 10 28.30 -21.79 -15.46
N LEU A 11 28.89 -22.03 -16.60
CA LEU A 11 29.31 -20.98 -17.54
C LEU A 11 28.40 -20.85 -18.77
N ARG A 12 27.38 -21.70 -18.89
CA ARG A 12 26.42 -21.62 -19.98
C ARG A 12 25.59 -20.35 -19.85
N GLY A 13 25.38 -19.67 -20.97
CA GLY A 13 24.49 -18.53 -21.04
C GLY A 13 23.02 -18.90 -20.76
N LYS A 14 22.19 -17.87 -20.57
CA LYS A 14 20.73 -18.02 -20.48
C LYS A 14 20.21 -18.79 -21.70
N PRO A 15 19.34 -19.82 -21.52
CA PRO A 15 18.74 -20.53 -22.66
C PRO A 15 17.98 -19.55 -23.59
N ASP A 16 18.11 -19.75 -24.90
CA ASP A 16 17.39 -18.96 -25.88
C ASP A 16 15.87 -19.14 -25.73
N GLN A 17 15.16 -18.02 -25.65
CA GLN A 17 13.71 -18.02 -25.63
C GLN A 17 13.16 -18.38 -27.00
N LYS A 18 12.47 -19.49 -27.11
CA LYS A 18 11.82 -19.91 -28.37
C LYS A 18 10.65 -18.99 -28.70
N SER A 19 10.58 -18.53 -29.94
CA SER A 19 9.42 -17.77 -30.41
C SER A 19 8.16 -18.65 -30.47
N GLY A 20 7.00 -18.04 -30.39
CA GLY A 20 5.72 -18.74 -30.56
C GLY A 20 5.62 -19.49 -31.89
N ALA A 21 6.22 -18.96 -32.98
CA ALA A 21 6.30 -19.63 -34.28
C ALA A 21 7.06 -20.96 -34.21
N VAL A 22 8.24 -20.97 -33.58
CA VAL A 22 9.06 -22.17 -33.38
C VAL A 22 8.29 -23.21 -32.52
N ILE A 23 7.63 -22.74 -31.46
CA ILE A 23 6.83 -23.63 -30.59
C ILE A 23 5.65 -24.20 -31.39
N ALA A 24 4.95 -23.39 -32.19
CA ALA A 24 3.86 -23.86 -33.03
C ALA A 24 4.29 -24.95 -34.02
N GLU A 25 5.45 -24.79 -34.65
CA GLU A 25 6.04 -25.77 -35.55
C GLU A 25 6.36 -27.07 -34.83
N LEU A 26 7.01 -27.02 -33.66
CA LEU A 26 7.27 -28.20 -32.84
C LEU A 26 5.99 -28.94 -32.46
N LEU A 27 4.92 -28.22 -32.08
CA LEU A 27 3.66 -28.82 -31.69
C LEU A 27 2.89 -29.37 -32.88
N ASN A 28 2.97 -28.77 -34.06
CA ASN A 28 2.35 -29.28 -35.28
C ASN A 28 3.03 -30.58 -35.80
N ASN A 29 4.33 -30.67 -35.58
CA ASN A 29 5.12 -31.84 -35.96
C ASN A 29 5.03 -32.99 -34.93
N TRP A 30 4.33 -32.78 -33.83
CA TRP A 30 4.14 -33.79 -32.78
C TRP A 30 3.08 -34.84 -33.21
N LYS A 31 3.55 -35.93 -33.85
CA LYS A 31 2.71 -36.99 -34.44
C LYS A 31 1.83 -37.75 -33.44
N GLU A 32 2.36 -37.93 -32.21
CA GLU A 32 1.67 -38.67 -31.15
C GLU A 32 1.05 -37.74 -30.08
N CYS A 33 0.62 -36.53 -30.49
CA CYS A 33 -0.01 -35.61 -29.57
C CYS A 33 -1.27 -36.21 -28.98
N PRO A 34 -1.40 -36.36 -27.66
CA PRO A 34 -2.60 -36.93 -27.06
C PRO A 34 -3.79 -35.99 -27.26
N ALA A 35 -4.99 -36.58 -27.41
CA ALA A 35 -6.20 -35.80 -27.45
C ALA A 35 -6.41 -34.98 -26.19
N PRO A 36 -7.13 -33.85 -26.24
CA PRO A 36 -7.39 -33.01 -25.06
C PRO A 36 -7.94 -33.85 -23.89
N GLY A 37 -7.34 -33.69 -22.70
CA GLY A 37 -7.72 -34.44 -21.51
C GLY A 37 -7.06 -35.83 -21.36
N LYS A 38 -6.30 -36.30 -22.34
CA LYS A 38 -5.52 -37.55 -22.26
C LYS A 38 -4.03 -37.22 -22.10
N THR A 39 -3.30 -38.04 -21.33
CA THR A 39 -1.85 -37.88 -21.13
C THR A 39 -1.10 -38.97 -21.87
N GLN A 40 0.02 -38.59 -22.48
CA GLN A 40 0.91 -39.55 -23.14
C GLN A 40 1.71 -40.34 -22.12
N LYS A 41 1.87 -41.66 -22.32
CA LYS A 41 2.63 -42.52 -21.43
C LYS A 41 4.14 -42.32 -21.53
N LYS A 42 4.66 -41.95 -22.70
CA LYS A 42 6.09 -41.68 -22.94
C LYS A 42 6.19 -40.43 -23.84
N PRO A 43 6.52 -39.26 -23.30
CA PRO A 43 6.72 -38.06 -24.11
C PRO A 43 8.05 -38.12 -24.90
N GLU A 44 8.05 -37.53 -26.10
CA GLU A 44 9.28 -37.34 -26.87
C GLU A 44 10.30 -36.48 -26.12
N PRO A 45 11.62 -36.74 -26.32
CA PRO A 45 12.67 -36.01 -25.60
C PRO A 45 12.61 -34.50 -25.72
N LEU A 46 12.22 -33.96 -26.88
CA LEU A 46 12.12 -32.52 -27.13
C LEU A 46 10.89 -31.87 -26.50
N LEU A 47 9.84 -32.66 -26.21
CA LEU A 47 8.56 -32.18 -25.68
C LEU A 47 8.25 -32.74 -24.28
N LYS A 48 9.30 -33.10 -23.51
CA LYS A 48 9.15 -33.72 -22.16
C LYS A 48 8.23 -32.97 -21.22
N VAL A 49 8.16 -31.63 -21.35
CA VAL A 49 7.33 -30.77 -20.49
C VAL A 49 5.90 -30.63 -20.98
N TRP A 50 5.62 -30.95 -22.23
CA TRP A 50 4.30 -30.84 -22.82
C TRP A 50 3.52 -32.14 -22.65
N LYS A 51 2.32 -32.03 -22.07
CA LYS A 51 1.42 -33.17 -21.86
C LYS A 51 0.39 -33.31 -22.99
N ALA A 52 0.00 -32.20 -23.59
CA ALA A 52 -0.94 -32.10 -24.69
C ALA A 52 -0.77 -30.76 -25.41
N ARG A 53 -1.25 -30.64 -26.65
CA ARG A 53 -1.33 -29.40 -27.37
C ARG A 53 -2.58 -28.63 -26.90
N SER A 54 -2.42 -27.39 -26.48
CA SER A 54 -3.54 -26.53 -26.08
C SER A 54 -4.32 -26.05 -27.31
N VAL A 55 -5.63 -25.88 -27.17
CA VAL A 55 -6.51 -25.30 -28.19
C VAL A 55 -6.15 -23.87 -28.57
N PHE A 56 -5.44 -23.15 -27.71
CA PHE A 56 -4.97 -21.80 -28.03
C PHE A 56 -4.05 -21.75 -29.24
N TRP A 57 -3.34 -22.85 -29.54
CA TRP A 57 -2.47 -22.93 -30.72
C TRP A 57 -3.25 -23.02 -32.06
N ASP A 58 -4.58 -23.16 -32.02
CA ASP A 58 -5.44 -23.06 -33.17
C ASP A 58 -5.83 -21.60 -33.51
N LEU A 59 -5.59 -20.69 -32.59
CA LEU A 59 -5.83 -19.26 -32.78
C LEU A 59 -4.73 -18.66 -33.69
N PRO A 60 -5.11 -17.98 -34.79
CA PRO A 60 -4.15 -17.49 -35.78
C PRO A 60 -3.08 -16.57 -35.22
N TYR A 61 -3.45 -15.78 -34.19
CA TYR A 61 -2.58 -14.78 -33.57
C TYR A 61 -1.73 -15.34 -32.43
N TRP A 62 -2.03 -16.53 -31.90
CA TRP A 62 -1.36 -17.05 -30.70
C TRP A 62 0.14 -17.21 -30.88
N LYS A 63 0.58 -17.73 -32.04
CA LYS A 63 1.98 -17.94 -32.37
C LYS A 63 2.81 -16.67 -32.56
N ILE A 64 2.15 -15.51 -32.76
CA ILE A 64 2.83 -14.22 -32.94
C ILE A 64 2.87 -13.39 -31.66
N LEU A 65 2.17 -13.82 -30.60
CA LEU A 65 2.22 -13.15 -29.32
C LEU A 65 3.63 -13.25 -28.73
N ARG A 66 4.17 -12.13 -28.29
CA ARG A 66 5.50 -12.08 -27.61
C ARG A 66 5.45 -12.82 -26.27
N VAL A 67 4.36 -12.63 -25.52
CA VAL A 67 4.09 -13.28 -24.24
C VAL A 67 2.69 -13.87 -24.29
N PRO A 68 2.54 -15.15 -24.66
CA PRO A 68 1.23 -15.81 -24.69
C PRO A 68 0.65 -16.06 -23.31
N HIS A 69 1.47 -16.03 -22.26
CA HIS A 69 1.07 -16.20 -20.86
C HIS A 69 1.74 -15.12 -20.02
N SER A 70 0.98 -14.42 -19.18
CA SER A 70 1.53 -13.53 -18.17
C SER A 70 1.82 -14.30 -16.88
N LEU A 71 2.83 -13.86 -16.13
CA LEU A 71 3.10 -14.39 -14.81
C LEU A 71 2.02 -13.92 -13.81
N ASP A 72 1.51 -14.85 -13.03
CA ASP A 72 0.53 -14.57 -11.99
C ASP A 72 1.22 -14.14 -10.70
N LEU A 73 1.40 -12.82 -10.55
CA LEU A 73 2.06 -12.24 -9.39
C LEU A 73 1.32 -12.57 -8.08
N MET A 74 -0.01 -12.69 -8.11
CA MET A 74 -0.79 -13.02 -6.92
C MET A 74 -0.39 -14.37 -6.35
N HIS A 75 -0.29 -15.40 -7.19
CA HIS A 75 0.12 -16.74 -6.76
C HIS A 75 1.61 -16.81 -6.43
N ILE A 76 2.46 -16.10 -7.16
CA ILE A 76 3.91 -16.01 -6.85
C ILE A 76 4.09 -15.42 -5.45
N THR A 77 3.50 -14.25 -5.18
CA THR A 77 3.61 -13.59 -3.87
C THR A 77 3.07 -14.46 -2.74
N LYS A 78 1.92 -15.10 -2.96
CA LYS A 78 1.30 -15.98 -1.97
C LYS A 78 2.20 -17.17 -1.64
N ASN A 79 2.66 -17.90 -2.66
CA ASN A 79 3.43 -19.13 -2.45
C ASN A 79 4.82 -18.85 -1.85
N VAL A 80 5.51 -17.81 -2.33
CA VAL A 80 6.79 -17.37 -1.75
C VAL A 80 6.59 -16.93 -0.30
N GLY A 81 5.56 -16.10 -0.04
CA GLY A 81 5.26 -15.61 1.30
C GLY A 81 4.87 -16.72 2.27
N GLU A 82 4.00 -17.65 1.88
CA GLU A 82 3.62 -18.80 2.72
C GLU A 82 4.82 -19.71 3.01
N SER A 83 5.65 -20.00 1.98
CA SER A 83 6.87 -20.81 2.15
C SER A 83 7.87 -20.12 3.07
N LEU A 84 8.08 -18.81 2.92
CA LEU A 84 8.95 -18.02 3.77
C LEU A 84 8.50 -18.05 5.23
N LEU A 85 7.23 -17.70 5.47
CA LEU A 85 6.66 -17.66 6.83
C LEU A 85 6.72 -19.04 7.50
N ALA A 86 6.36 -20.10 6.77
CA ALA A 86 6.42 -21.46 7.29
C ALA A 86 7.86 -21.87 7.65
N THR A 87 8.84 -21.39 6.89
CA THR A 87 10.26 -21.77 7.09
C THR A 87 10.90 -20.99 8.23
N ILE A 88 10.68 -19.67 8.34
CA ILE A 88 11.24 -18.88 9.44
C ILE A 88 10.58 -19.21 10.80
N LEU A 89 9.30 -19.59 10.80
CA LEU A 89 8.55 -20.01 11.99
C LEU A 89 8.67 -21.51 12.29
N ASN A 90 9.35 -22.27 11.42
CA ASN A 90 9.54 -23.71 11.52
C ASN A 90 8.22 -24.48 11.78
N THR A 91 7.21 -24.23 10.93
CA THR A 91 5.89 -24.88 11.02
C THR A 91 5.84 -26.17 10.19
N ASP A 92 4.70 -26.88 10.24
CA ASP A 92 4.49 -28.16 9.50
C ASP A 92 4.76 -28.07 7.99
N LYS A 93 4.66 -26.86 7.40
CA LYS A 93 4.91 -26.59 5.97
C LYS A 93 6.31 -26.04 5.69
N THR A 94 7.21 -26.12 6.65
CA THR A 94 8.59 -25.64 6.50
C THR A 94 9.29 -26.30 5.30
N LYS A 95 10.08 -25.53 4.60
CA LYS A 95 11.00 -26.04 3.56
C LYS A 95 12.31 -26.59 4.17
N ASP A 96 12.50 -26.45 5.47
CA ASP A 96 13.68 -26.88 6.21
C ASP A 96 13.38 -28.10 7.09
N GLY A 97 12.86 -29.17 6.48
CA GLY A 97 12.57 -30.40 7.16
C GLY A 97 13.73 -31.41 7.06
N PRO A 98 13.59 -32.59 7.72
CA PRO A 98 14.64 -33.64 7.71
C PRO A 98 15.11 -34.06 6.32
N LYS A 99 14.21 -34.10 5.33
CA LYS A 99 14.55 -34.41 3.94
C LYS A 99 15.44 -33.34 3.31
N ALA A 100 15.11 -32.06 3.51
CA ALA A 100 15.91 -30.96 3.00
C ALA A 100 17.31 -30.93 3.64
N ARG A 101 17.41 -31.29 4.92
CA ARG A 101 18.72 -31.41 5.62
C ARG A 101 19.54 -32.60 5.12
N ASN A 102 18.90 -33.70 4.78
CA ASN A 102 19.57 -34.80 4.11
C ASN A 102 20.05 -34.45 2.71
N ASP A 103 19.30 -33.59 1.97
CA ASP A 103 19.79 -33.09 0.67
C ASP A 103 21.07 -32.26 0.84
N LEU A 104 21.21 -31.47 1.91
CA LEU A 104 22.46 -30.73 2.23
C LEU A 104 23.62 -31.70 2.47
N LYS A 105 23.37 -32.83 3.18
CA LYS A 105 24.36 -33.88 3.41
C LYS A 105 24.79 -34.51 2.08
N HIS A 106 23.84 -34.86 1.22
CA HIS A 106 24.13 -35.46 -0.09
C HIS A 106 24.86 -34.51 -1.05
N MET A 107 24.63 -33.20 -0.92
CA MET A 107 25.31 -32.17 -1.70
C MET A 107 26.69 -31.81 -1.13
N GLY A 108 27.00 -32.20 0.08
CA GLY A 108 28.25 -31.88 0.76
C GLY A 108 28.37 -30.40 1.14
N ILE A 109 27.24 -29.68 1.28
CA ILE A 109 27.20 -28.26 1.61
C ILE A 109 26.58 -28.03 2.98
N ARG A 110 26.91 -26.90 3.62
CA ARG A 110 26.39 -26.47 4.92
C ARG A 110 26.45 -27.56 5.98
N VAL A 111 27.65 -28.01 6.26
CA VAL A 111 27.92 -29.11 7.22
C VAL A 111 27.29 -28.84 8.60
N GLU A 112 27.25 -27.56 9.00
CA GLU A 112 26.66 -27.12 10.28
C GLU A 112 25.15 -27.39 10.40
N LEU A 113 24.45 -27.52 9.27
CA LEU A 113 23.01 -27.76 9.19
C LEU A 113 22.66 -29.22 8.84
N GLN A 114 23.64 -30.06 8.52
CA GLN A 114 23.38 -31.45 8.22
C GLN A 114 22.83 -32.18 9.44
N PRO A 115 21.96 -33.18 9.25
CA PRO A 115 21.47 -33.99 10.35
C PRO A 115 22.64 -34.76 10.98
N PRO A 116 22.60 -35.04 12.30
CA PRO A 116 23.58 -35.93 12.92
C PRO A 116 23.54 -37.27 12.21
N PRO A 117 24.66 -38.06 12.26
CA PRO A 117 24.67 -39.45 11.79
C PRO A 117 23.49 -40.19 12.38
N SER A 118 22.79 -41.00 11.60
CA SER A 118 21.77 -41.89 12.12
C SER A 118 22.44 -43.01 12.90
N ASP A 119 21.80 -43.47 13.99
CA ASP A 119 22.30 -44.61 14.78
C ASP A 119 22.55 -45.83 13.88
N ASP A 120 21.90 -45.92 12.72
CA ASP A 120 22.11 -46.99 11.72
C ASP A 120 23.44 -46.82 10.94
N GLU A 121 24.05 -45.64 10.89
CA GLU A 121 25.35 -45.37 10.21
C GLU A 121 26.55 -45.66 11.16
N GLU A 122 26.36 -45.59 12.47
CA GLU A 122 27.37 -45.97 13.46
C GLU A 122 27.47 -47.49 13.62
N GLU A 123 26.43 -48.26 13.21
CA GLU A 123 26.44 -49.74 13.27
C GLU A 123 27.12 -50.38 12.07
N GLU A 124 27.35 -49.70 10.93
CA GLU A 124 28.11 -50.26 9.79
C GLU A 124 29.64 -50.33 10.04
N GLU A 125 30.17 -49.58 11.00
CA GLU A 125 31.59 -49.64 11.35
C GLU A 125 31.92 -50.73 12.42
N THR A 126 30.90 -51.34 13.04
CA THR A 126 31.10 -52.38 14.03
C THR A 126 30.11 -53.54 13.89
N GLU A 127 30.21 -54.32 12.79
CA GLU A 127 29.49 -55.60 12.72
C GLU A 127 30.19 -56.64 13.52
N THR A 128 29.66 -56.97 14.70
CA THR A 128 29.72 -58.34 15.28
C THR A 128 28.29 -58.82 15.51
N GLN A 129 28.03 -59.96 14.91
CA GLN A 129 26.79 -60.74 14.94
C GLN A 129 26.23 -60.85 16.37
N ASN A 130 25.03 -60.37 16.62
CA ASN A 130 23.94 -60.90 17.42
C ASN A 130 22.98 -59.83 17.92
N SER A 131 21.85 -59.73 17.30
CA SER A 131 20.53 -59.63 18.00
C SER A 131 19.40 -59.18 17.08
N ARG A 132 18.82 -60.17 16.40
CA ARG A 132 17.44 -60.02 15.88
C ARG A 132 16.51 -60.00 17.07
N ARG A 133 16.00 -58.88 17.44
CA ARG A 133 14.75 -58.55 18.15
C ARG A 133 14.91 -57.23 18.90
N ARG A 134 14.78 -56.12 18.20
CA ARG A 134 14.42 -54.86 18.86
C ARG A 134 13.12 -54.27 18.27
N ARG A 135 12.22 -54.02 19.21
CA ARG A 135 10.88 -53.46 19.05
C ARG A 135 10.91 -52.25 18.13
N LYS A 136 9.92 -52.16 17.21
CA LYS A 136 9.51 -50.90 16.54
C LYS A 136 9.09 -49.86 17.61
N GLY A 137 10.08 -49.18 18.18
CA GLY A 137 9.89 -47.96 18.91
C GLY A 137 9.52 -46.85 17.88
N LYS A 138 8.62 -45.93 18.24
CA LYS A 138 8.39 -44.73 17.47
C LYS A 138 9.74 -44.13 17.11
N LYS A 139 10.00 -43.94 15.79
CA LYS A 139 11.18 -43.19 15.32
C LYS A 139 11.20 -41.85 16.05
N GLY A 140 12.20 -41.66 16.91
CA GLY A 140 12.40 -40.39 17.61
C GLY A 140 12.47 -39.25 16.60
N GLU A 141 11.77 -38.16 16.81
CA GLU A 141 11.89 -36.96 16.01
C GLU A 141 13.35 -36.49 16.03
N VAL A 142 14.02 -36.54 14.87
CA VAL A 142 15.39 -36.03 14.74
C VAL A 142 15.38 -34.54 15.03
N LYS A 143 15.99 -34.14 16.14
CA LYS A 143 16.06 -32.73 16.54
C LYS A 143 17.07 -32.01 15.67
N LEU A 144 16.59 -31.27 14.69
CA LEU A 144 17.41 -30.47 13.79
C LEU A 144 17.99 -29.24 14.51
N LYS A 145 19.24 -28.87 14.16
CA LYS A 145 19.84 -27.63 14.62
C LYS A 145 19.08 -26.42 14.03
N ALA A 146 18.92 -25.35 14.82
CA ALA A 146 18.33 -24.11 14.33
C ALA A 146 19.22 -23.49 13.24
N ALA A 147 18.60 -23.04 12.14
CA ALA A 147 19.28 -22.30 11.09
C ALA A 147 19.27 -20.79 11.39
N CYS A 148 20.14 -20.03 10.70
CA CYS A 148 20.25 -18.57 10.85
C CYS A 148 18.93 -17.83 10.50
N PHE A 149 18.07 -18.43 9.66
CA PHE A 149 16.76 -17.91 9.30
C PHE A 149 15.64 -18.37 10.24
N THR A 150 15.86 -19.32 11.11
CA THR A 150 14.82 -19.86 12.01
C THR A 150 14.68 -18.99 13.24
N LEU A 151 13.49 -18.47 13.50
CA LEU A 151 13.22 -17.68 14.70
C LEU A 151 13.30 -18.55 15.97
N SER A 152 14.03 -18.07 16.97
CA SER A 152 13.97 -18.63 18.32
C SER A 152 12.58 -18.42 18.93
N LYS A 153 12.22 -19.16 19.97
CA LYS A 153 10.94 -18.98 20.67
C LYS A 153 10.68 -17.56 21.13
N LYS A 154 11.72 -16.86 21.60
CA LYS A 154 11.60 -15.44 22.04
C LYS A 154 11.32 -14.53 20.86
N GLU A 155 12.03 -14.70 19.76
CA GLU A 155 11.84 -13.92 18.53
C GLU A 155 10.47 -14.21 17.91
N ALA A 156 10.02 -15.45 17.86
CA ALA A 156 8.68 -15.81 17.39
C ALA A 156 7.58 -15.12 18.22
N ILE A 157 7.71 -15.07 19.54
CA ILE A 157 6.78 -14.34 20.40
C ILE A 157 6.80 -12.83 20.10
N GLN A 158 7.99 -12.23 19.90
CA GLN A 158 8.12 -10.81 19.55
C GLN A 158 7.48 -10.53 18.19
N PHE A 159 7.74 -11.39 17.20
CA PHE A 159 7.15 -11.36 15.87
C PHE A 159 5.60 -11.38 15.94
N MET A 160 5.03 -12.31 16.70
CA MET A 160 3.58 -12.43 16.87
C MET A 160 2.97 -11.21 17.58
N LYS A 161 3.62 -10.73 18.66
CA LYS A 161 3.17 -9.52 19.39
C LYS A 161 3.13 -8.29 18.50
N CYS A 162 4.11 -8.13 17.62
CA CYS A 162 4.11 -7.04 16.65
C CYS A 162 2.86 -7.10 15.76
N LEU A 163 2.56 -8.27 15.19
CA LEU A 163 1.38 -8.45 14.33
C LEU A 163 0.05 -8.20 15.06
N LEU A 164 -0.07 -8.66 16.30
CA LEU A 164 -1.29 -8.46 17.11
C LEU A 164 -1.57 -6.96 17.35
N GLY A 165 -0.50 -6.14 17.41
CA GLY A 165 -0.60 -4.70 17.58
C GLY A 165 -0.87 -3.92 16.28
N VAL A 166 -0.88 -4.56 15.11
CA VAL A 166 -1.09 -3.87 13.83
C VAL A 166 -2.56 -3.57 13.60
N LYS A 167 -2.86 -2.29 13.43
CA LYS A 167 -4.16 -1.81 12.94
C LYS A 167 -3.95 -1.17 11.57
N PHE A 168 -4.70 -1.58 10.57
CA PHE A 168 -4.67 -1.02 9.22
C PHE A 168 -5.65 0.13 9.05
N PRO A 169 -5.43 1.03 8.08
CA PRO A 169 -6.45 1.96 7.65
C PRO A 169 -7.69 1.24 7.12
N ASN A 170 -8.84 1.91 7.22
CA ASN A 170 -10.10 1.38 6.69
C ASN A 170 -9.98 1.14 5.17
N GLY A 171 -10.42 -0.04 4.72
CA GLY A 171 -10.31 -0.44 3.30
C GLY A 171 -8.92 -0.88 2.84
N PHE A 172 -7.89 -0.78 3.69
CA PHE A 172 -6.54 -1.21 3.34
C PHE A 172 -6.39 -2.74 3.38
N ALA A 173 -6.66 -3.33 4.52
CA ALA A 173 -6.67 -4.77 4.75
C ALA A 173 -7.59 -5.12 5.93
N GLY A 174 -8.01 -6.37 5.97
CA GLY A 174 -8.66 -6.90 7.16
C GLY A 174 -7.66 -7.14 8.30
N LYS A 175 -8.16 -7.52 9.46
CA LYS A 175 -7.34 -7.88 10.63
C LYS A 175 -6.58 -9.17 10.36
N ILE A 176 -5.32 -9.07 9.89
CA ILE A 176 -4.49 -10.25 9.52
C ILE A 176 -4.25 -11.15 10.73
N SER A 177 -4.17 -10.57 11.93
CA SER A 177 -4.00 -11.33 13.18
C SER A 177 -5.06 -12.40 13.44
N ARG A 178 -6.25 -12.32 12.82
CA ARG A 178 -7.30 -13.37 12.89
C ARG A 178 -6.86 -14.72 12.32
N TRP A 179 -5.85 -14.72 11.45
CA TRP A 179 -5.31 -15.93 10.85
C TRP A 179 -4.18 -16.55 11.66
N LEU A 180 -3.81 -15.90 12.78
CA LEU A 180 -2.76 -16.36 13.66
C LEU A 180 -3.32 -17.33 14.70
N ASP A 181 -2.77 -18.55 14.71
CA ASP A 181 -2.93 -19.52 15.80
C ASP A 181 -1.76 -19.31 16.78
N GLU A 182 -2.01 -18.53 17.83
CA GLU A 182 -0.98 -18.18 18.82
C GLU A 182 -0.43 -19.41 19.55
N ALA A 183 -1.28 -20.39 19.85
CA ALA A 183 -0.88 -21.61 20.56
C ALA A 183 0.09 -22.45 19.73
N LYS A 184 -0.11 -22.48 18.42
CA LYS A 184 0.73 -23.24 17.47
C LYS A 184 1.77 -22.37 16.77
N GLN A 185 1.81 -21.06 17.06
CA GLN A 185 2.71 -20.09 16.44
C GLN A 185 2.74 -20.19 14.91
N ARG A 186 1.58 -20.31 14.28
CA ARG A 186 1.45 -20.47 12.83
C ARG A 186 0.30 -19.67 12.25
N PHE A 187 0.40 -19.38 10.97
CA PHE A 187 -0.69 -18.80 10.19
C PHE A 187 -1.54 -19.90 9.55
N SER A 188 -2.85 -19.70 9.51
CA SER A 188 -3.81 -20.62 8.89
C SER A 188 -4.90 -19.85 8.16
N GLY A 189 -5.14 -20.17 6.89
CA GLY A 189 -6.26 -19.66 6.12
C GLY A 189 -6.12 -18.25 5.57
N MET A 190 -4.92 -17.66 5.57
CA MET A 190 -4.68 -16.35 4.95
C MET A 190 -5.10 -16.33 3.48
N LYS A 191 -5.75 -15.25 3.07
CA LYS A 191 -6.06 -14.99 1.67
C LYS A 191 -4.84 -14.45 0.93
N SER A 192 -4.83 -14.55 -0.41
CA SER A 192 -3.72 -14.03 -1.23
C SER A 192 -3.44 -12.56 -0.97
N HIS A 193 -4.48 -11.74 -0.81
CA HIS A 193 -4.35 -10.34 -0.44
C HIS A 193 -3.71 -10.14 0.94
N ASP A 194 -4.10 -10.94 1.95
CA ASP A 194 -3.53 -10.83 3.30
C ASP A 194 -2.02 -11.15 3.28
N VAL A 195 -1.60 -12.16 2.49
CA VAL A 195 -0.19 -12.49 2.31
C VAL A 195 0.56 -11.37 1.60
N ALA A 196 -0.01 -10.78 0.55
CA ALA A 196 0.60 -9.67 -0.15
C ALA A 196 0.81 -8.46 0.77
N VAL A 197 -0.21 -8.07 1.55
CA VAL A 197 -0.10 -6.98 2.54
C VAL A 197 0.92 -7.32 3.63
N LEU A 198 0.91 -8.56 4.10
CA LEU A 198 1.89 -8.99 5.10
C LEU A 198 3.31 -8.86 4.56
N MET A 199 3.59 -9.39 3.37
CA MET A 199 4.91 -9.35 2.74
C MET A 199 5.39 -7.94 2.46
N THR A 200 4.52 -7.07 1.96
CA THR A 200 4.94 -5.73 1.50
C THR A 200 4.97 -4.69 2.63
N GLN A 201 4.06 -4.78 3.61
CA GLN A 201 3.86 -3.71 4.58
C GLN A 201 4.27 -4.08 6.01
N VAL A 202 4.03 -5.32 6.45
CA VAL A 202 4.10 -5.69 7.87
C VAL A 202 5.34 -6.51 8.18
N LEU A 203 5.65 -7.54 7.38
CA LEU A 203 6.78 -8.42 7.60
C LEU A 203 8.11 -7.68 7.75
N PRO A 204 8.44 -6.67 6.91
CA PRO A 204 9.68 -5.91 7.08
C PRO A 204 9.79 -5.27 8.48
N VAL A 205 8.66 -4.85 9.06
CA VAL A 205 8.66 -4.27 10.41
C VAL A 205 8.76 -5.37 11.47
N MET A 206 8.02 -6.48 11.30
CA MET A 206 7.98 -7.57 12.28
C MET A 206 9.35 -8.19 12.53
N ILE A 207 10.20 -8.29 11.49
CA ILE A 207 11.53 -8.88 11.60
C ILE A 207 12.62 -7.90 12.05
N ARG A 208 12.26 -6.65 12.34
CA ARG A 208 13.21 -5.65 12.87
C ARG A 208 13.74 -6.08 14.24
N GLY A 209 15.06 -6.10 14.37
CA GLY A 209 15.73 -6.42 15.66
C GLY A 209 15.70 -7.90 16.04
N ILE A 210 15.18 -8.78 15.18
CA ILE A 210 15.20 -10.22 15.35
C ILE A 210 15.92 -10.89 14.17
N MET A 211 16.28 -12.13 14.31
CA MET A 211 17.06 -12.96 13.39
C MET A 211 18.43 -12.37 12.98
N ASP A 212 19.20 -13.13 12.24
CA ASP A 212 20.51 -12.69 11.71
C ASP A 212 20.36 -11.44 10.85
N LYS A 213 21.34 -10.53 10.97
CA LYS A 213 21.31 -9.23 10.27
C LYS A 213 21.29 -9.41 8.75
N HIS A 214 22.12 -10.28 8.20
CA HIS A 214 22.26 -10.45 6.76
C HIS A 214 21.01 -11.11 6.18
N VAL A 215 20.48 -12.14 6.83
CA VAL A 215 19.20 -12.75 6.45
C VAL A 215 18.07 -11.71 6.44
N ARG A 216 18.01 -10.88 7.48
CA ARG A 216 17.01 -9.81 7.60
C ARG A 216 17.11 -8.77 6.49
N GLU A 217 18.32 -8.33 6.14
CA GLU A 217 18.55 -7.38 5.05
C GLU A 217 18.12 -7.95 3.69
N THR A 218 18.44 -9.21 3.41
CA THR A 218 17.98 -9.93 2.22
C THR A 218 16.45 -10.00 2.16
N LEU A 219 15.80 -10.31 3.31
CA LEU A 219 14.33 -10.34 3.38
C LEU A 219 13.71 -8.94 3.23
N PHE A 220 14.36 -7.88 3.71
CA PHE A 220 13.92 -6.51 3.42
C PHE A 220 13.95 -6.21 1.92
N GLY A 221 15.02 -6.63 1.24
CA GLY A 221 15.13 -6.52 -0.22
C GLY A 221 14.00 -7.27 -0.94
N LEU A 222 13.72 -8.50 -0.55
CA LEU A 222 12.64 -9.30 -1.11
C LEU A 222 11.25 -8.65 -0.89
N CYS A 223 10.99 -8.16 0.32
CA CYS A 223 9.74 -7.45 0.63
C CYS A 223 9.59 -6.17 -0.19
N ASN A 224 10.67 -5.40 -0.33
CA ASN A 224 10.68 -4.21 -1.18
C ASN A 224 10.46 -4.55 -2.66
N PHE A 225 11.03 -5.63 -3.14
CA PHE A 225 10.79 -6.13 -4.49
C PHE A 225 9.29 -6.35 -4.73
N PHE A 226 8.61 -7.09 -3.83
CA PHE A 226 7.17 -7.31 -3.93
C PHE A 226 6.35 -6.02 -3.82
N ASP A 227 6.76 -5.07 -2.99
CA ASP A 227 6.09 -3.76 -2.89
C ASP A 227 6.17 -3.00 -4.21
N VAL A 228 7.36 -2.89 -4.80
CA VAL A 228 7.58 -2.15 -6.04
C VAL A 228 6.82 -2.75 -7.22
N ILE A 229 6.90 -4.08 -7.42
CA ILE A 229 6.23 -4.74 -8.55
C ILE A 229 4.69 -4.78 -8.42
N SER A 230 4.16 -4.53 -7.23
CA SER A 230 2.72 -4.45 -6.97
C SER A 230 2.12 -3.08 -7.26
N ARG A 231 2.93 -2.09 -7.60
CA ARG A 231 2.48 -0.71 -7.85
C ARG A 231 1.73 -0.59 -9.18
N LYS A 232 0.87 0.42 -9.27
CA LYS A 232 0.12 0.74 -10.50
C LYS A 232 0.99 1.38 -11.57
N SER A 233 1.98 2.15 -11.13
CA SER A 233 2.96 2.84 -11.98
C SER A 233 4.36 2.50 -11.51
N ILE A 234 5.24 2.14 -12.43
CA ILE A 234 6.62 1.76 -12.15
C ILE A 234 7.51 2.41 -13.20
N GLY A 235 8.52 3.17 -12.78
CA GLY A 235 9.45 3.81 -13.69
C GLY A 235 10.36 2.79 -14.41
N ILE A 236 10.65 3.01 -15.69
CA ILE A 236 11.48 2.10 -16.50
C ILE A 236 12.89 1.96 -15.90
N ARG A 237 13.52 3.06 -15.49
CA ARG A 237 14.83 3.03 -14.82
C ARG A 237 14.81 2.22 -13.52
N GLN A 238 13.70 2.26 -12.81
CA GLN A 238 13.47 1.48 -11.61
C GLN A 238 13.44 -0.02 -11.92
N LEU A 239 12.78 -0.42 -13.01
CA LEU A 239 12.71 -1.83 -13.45
C LEU A 239 14.09 -2.40 -13.74
N THR A 240 14.98 -1.65 -14.41
CA THR A 240 16.36 -2.11 -14.70
C THR A 240 17.10 -2.40 -13.40
N ARG A 241 17.08 -1.46 -12.44
CA ARG A 241 17.72 -1.66 -11.14
C ARG A 241 17.10 -2.82 -10.37
N LEU A 242 15.78 -2.94 -10.43
CA LEU A 242 15.04 -4.00 -9.72
C LEU A 242 15.38 -5.39 -10.25
N GLN A 243 15.65 -5.52 -11.57
CA GLN A 243 16.12 -6.77 -12.19
C GLN A 243 17.49 -7.19 -11.63
N GLU A 244 18.40 -6.23 -11.49
CA GLU A 244 19.72 -6.50 -10.90
C GLU A 244 19.61 -6.86 -9.43
N GLU A 245 18.81 -6.11 -8.66
CA GLU A 245 18.58 -6.35 -7.24
C GLU A 245 17.97 -7.73 -6.97
N ILE A 246 16.97 -8.17 -7.75
CA ILE A 246 16.33 -9.47 -7.49
C ILE A 246 17.26 -10.64 -7.74
N VAL A 247 18.16 -10.53 -8.73
CA VAL A 247 19.19 -11.55 -8.96
C VAL A 247 20.07 -11.72 -7.71
N VAL A 248 20.56 -10.59 -7.17
CA VAL A 248 21.37 -10.59 -5.95
C VAL A 248 20.60 -11.17 -4.77
N ILE A 249 19.34 -10.73 -4.57
CA ILE A 249 18.49 -11.21 -3.47
C ILE A 249 18.29 -12.72 -3.55
N VAL A 250 18.03 -13.28 -4.75
CA VAL A 250 17.83 -14.74 -4.91
C VAL A 250 19.13 -15.50 -4.62
N CYS A 251 20.28 -14.98 -5.06
CA CYS A 251 21.59 -15.56 -4.71
C CYS A 251 21.85 -15.50 -3.19
N GLU A 252 21.56 -14.39 -2.53
CA GLU A 252 21.69 -14.26 -1.08
C GLU A 252 20.75 -15.23 -0.34
N LEU A 253 19.49 -15.37 -0.80
CA LEU A 253 18.57 -16.36 -0.25
C LEU A 253 19.15 -17.78 -0.36
N GLU A 254 19.82 -18.12 -1.48
CA GLU A 254 20.46 -19.41 -1.67
C GLU A 254 21.61 -19.66 -0.67
N MET A 255 22.28 -18.60 -0.23
CA MET A 255 23.30 -18.71 0.82
C MET A 255 22.71 -19.09 2.18
N TYR A 256 21.44 -18.77 2.46
CA TYR A 256 20.84 -18.99 3.78
C TYR A 256 19.83 -20.13 3.78
N PHE A 257 18.90 -20.18 2.81
CA PHE A 257 17.81 -21.14 2.79
C PHE A 257 18.21 -22.50 2.17
N PRO A 258 17.56 -23.61 2.55
CA PRO A 258 17.88 -24.92 1.98
C PRO A 258 17.42 -25.00 0.52
N PRO A 259 18.02 -25.90 -0.29
CA PRO A 259 17.65 -26.08 -1.71
C PRO A 259 16.15 -26.34 -1.93
N ALA A 260 15.47 -26.97 -0.99
CA ALA A 260 14.02 -27.21 -1.05
C ALA A 260 13.16 -25.94 -1.02
N PHE A 261 13.74 -24.79 -0.64
CA PHE A 261 13.07 -23.49 -0.69
C PHE A 261 12.94 -22.96 -2.13
N PHE A 262 13.88 -23.33 -3.00
CA PHE A 262 13.98 -22.85 -4.38
C PHE A 262 13.10 -23.68 -5.31
N ASP A 263 11.80 -23.51 -5.14
CA ASP A 263 10.80 -24.07 -6.05
C ASP A 263 10.58 -23.12 -7.27
N VAL A 264 9.69 -23.53 -8.16
CA VAL A 264 9.38 -22.74 -9.38
C VAL A 264 8.93 -21.30 -9.07
N MET A 265 8.27 -21.08 -7.92
CA MET A 265 7.74 -19.75 -7.57
C MET A 265 8.87 -18.77 -7.21
N VAL A 266 9.92 -19.26 -6.53
CA VAL A 266 11.12 -18.48 -6.26
C VAL A 266 11.89 -18.21 -7.54
N HIS A 267 12.00 -19.21 -8.43
CA HIS A 267 12.64 -19.04 -9.74
C HIS A 267 11.93 -17.99 -10.60
N LEU A 268 10.60 -17.94 -10.59
CA LEU A 268 9.83 -16.99 -11.37
C LEU A 268 10.10 -15.52 -10.98
N LEU A 269 10.63 -15.23 -9.78
CA LEU A 269 11.00 -13.87 -9.40
C LEU A 269 12.00 -13.24 -10.37
N LEU A 270 12.90 -14.06 -10.95
CA LEU A 270 13.90 -13.61 -11.92
C LEU A 270 13.27 -13.16 -13.25
N HIS A 271 12.05 -13.57 -13.56
CA HIS A 271 11.35 -13.29 -14.81
C HIS A 271 10.25 -12.24 -14.70
N VAL A 272 9.82 -11.90 -13.47
CA VAL A 272 8.70 -10.97 -13.24
C VAL A 272 8.98 -9.59 -13.82
N VAL A 273 10.22 -9.09 -13.71
CA VAL A 273 10.55 -7.74 -14.20
C VAL A 273 10.50 -7.69 -15.72
N GLU A 274 11.01 -8.72 -16.40
CA GLU A 274 10.93 -8.83 -17.86
C GLU A 274 9.46 -8.88 -18.32
N ASP A 275 8.64 -9.64 -17.63
CA ASP A 275 7.18 -9.74 -17.87
C ASP A 275 6.48 -8.36 -17.69
N ILE A 276 6.90 -7.56 -16.68
CA ILE A 276 6.39 -6.19 -16.49
C ILE A 276 6.80 -5.26 -17.62
N VAL A 277 8.04 -5.35 -18.10
CA VAL A 277 8.51 -4.55 -19.23
C VAL A 277 7.70 -4.83 -20.50
N GLN A 278 7.30 -6.07 -20.71
CA GLN A 278 6.56 -6.48 -21.90
C GLN A 278 5.05 -6.24 -21.82
N LEU A 279 4.46 -6.40 -20.65
CA LEU A 279 2.99 -6.41 -20.43
C LEU A 279 2.48 -5.25 -19.57
N GLY A 280 3.37 -4.44 -19.02
CA GLY A 280 3.02 -3.39 -18.08
C GLY A 280 2.81 -3.89 -16.65
N PRO A 281 2.39 -2.99 -15.74
CA PRO A 281 2.24 -3.29 -14.33
C PRO A 281 1.28 -4.45 -14.05
N PRO A 282 1.64 -5.40 -13.18
CA PRO A 282 0.78 -6.56 -12.84
C PRO A 282 -0.58 -6.17 -12.27
N PHE A 283 -0.71 -4.97 -11.71
CA PHE A 283 -1.97 -4.45 -11.20
C PHE A 283 -3.09 -4.51 -12.25
N LEU A 284 -2.82 -4.14 -13.51
CA LEU A 284 -3.82 -4.11 -14.59
C LEU A 284 -4.22 -5.49 -15.11
N ARG A 285 -3.47 -6.52 -14.79
CA ARG A 285 -3.68 -7.91 -15.21
C ARG A 285 -3.78 -8.88 -14.03
N SER A 286 -4.13 -8.34 -12.86
CA SER A 286 -4.31 -9.12 -11.64
C SER A 286 -5.44 -10.13 -11.76
N MET A 287 -5.21 -11.34 -11.29
CA MET A 287 -6.22 -12.41 -11.23
C MET A 287 -7.19 -12.28 -10.04
N MET A 288 -6.93 -11.38 -9.10
CA MET A 288 -7.79 -11.20 -7.92
C MET A 288 -9.27 -10.89 -8.23
N PRO A 289 -9.62 -10.03 -9.22
CA PRO A 289 -11.02 -9.81 -9.59
C PRO A 289 -11.68 -11.09 -10.13
N PHE A 290 -10.96 -11.84 -10.96
CA PHE A 290 -11.46 -13.10 -11.54
C PHE A 290 -11.64 -14.19 -10.50
N GLU A 291 -10.73 -14.32 -9.55
CA GLU A 291 -10.89 -15.26 -8.43
C GLU A 291 -12.10 -14.92 -7.56
N ARG A 292 -12.33 -13.62 -7.29
CA ARG A 292 -13.55 -13.19 -6.58
C ARG A 292 -14.82 -13.53 -7.37
N LEU A 293 -14.81 -13.25 -8.66
CA LEU A 293 -15.93 -13.61 -9.55
C LEU A 293 -16.16 -15.12 -9.57
N ASN A 294 -15.12 -15.93 -9.72
CA ASN A 294 -15.20 -17.38 -9.65
C ASN A 294 -15.75 -17.88 -8.31
N GLY A 295 -15.32 -17.24 -7.21
CA GLY A 295 -15.86 -17.52 -5.88
C GLY A 295 -17.36 -17.22 -5.77
N HIS A 296 -17.80 -16.11 -6.36
CA HIS A 296 -19.19 -15.70 -6.42
C HIS A 296 -20.02 -16.67 -7.26
N ILE A 297 -19.58 -16.96 -8.48
CA ILE A 297 -20.21 -17.92 -9.41
C ILE A 297 -20.33 -19.31 -8.78
N LYS A 298 -19.29 -19.76 -8.05
CA LYS A 298 -19.34 -21.02 -7.31
C LYS A 298 -20.47 -21.05 -6.28
N GLY A 299 -20.85 -19.91 -5.72
CA GLY A 299 -21.99 -19.77 -4.80
C GLY A 299 -23.34 -20.09 -5.44
N TYR A 300 -23.47 -19.97 -6.77
CA TYR A 300 -24.70 -20.32 -7.48
C TYR A 300 -24.93 -21.83 -7.64
N VAL A 301 -23.91 -22.66 -7.42
CA VAL A 301 -24.01 -24.10 -7.57
C VAL A 301 -24.85 -24.70 -6.43
N LYS A 302 -26.16 -24.84 -6.67
CA LYS A 302 -27.08 -25.54 -5.76
C LYS A 302 -27.15 -27.01 -6.09
N ASN A 303 -27.19 -27.37 -7.39
CA ASN A 303 -27.20 -28.75 -7.85
C ASN A 303 -25.78 -29.15 -8.34
N ARG A 304 -25.08 -29.96 -7.57
CA ARG A 304 -23.72 -30.43 -7.91
C ARG A 304 -23.65 -31.37 -9.09
N SER A 305 -24.78 -32.01 -9.47
CA SER A 305 -24.86 -32.86 -10.64
C SER A 305 -25.03 -32.08 -11.94
N ARG A 306 -25.48 -30.82 -11.86
CA ARG A 306 -25.65 -29.90 -12.98
C ARG A 306 -25.15 -28.50 -12.59
N PRO A 307 -23.83 -28.35 -12.39
CA PRO A 307 -23.27 -27.11 -11.91
C PRO A 307 -23.39 -25.97 -12.91
N ASP A 308 -23.24 -26.27 -14.21
CA ASP A 308 -23.40 -25.36 -15.35
C ASP A 308 -24.79 -24.73 -15.41
N GLY A 309 -25.85 -25.53 -15.33
CA GLY A 309 -27.23 -25.02 -15.29
C GLY A 309 -27.53 -24.20 -14.02
N SER A 310 -26.99 -24.60 -12.85
CA SER A 310 -27.14 -23.82 -11.63
C SER A 310 -26.44 -22.46 -11.72
N ILE A 311 -25.25 -22.40 -12.33
CA ILE A 311 -24.47 -21.17 -12.54
C ILE A 311 -25.23 -20.25 -13.51
N ALA A 312 -25.67 -20.77 -14.67
CA ALA A 312 -26.38 -19.99 -15.67
C ALA A 312 -27.65 -19.35 -15.07
N ASN A 313 -28.47 -20.14 -14.38
CA ASN A 313 -29.71 -19.65 -13.78
C ASN A 313 -29.44 -18.61 -12.67
N GLY A 314 -28.42 -18.84 -11.83
CA GLY A 314 -28.05 -17.90 -10.77
C GLY A 314 -27.51 -16.58 -11.31
N PHE A 315 -26.66 -16.62 -12.33
CA PHE A 315 -26.10 -15.46 -12.99
C PHE A 315 -27.19 -14.64 -13.71
N LEU A 316 -28.05 -15.27 -14.49
CA LEU A 316 -29.18 -14.61 -15.16
C LEU A 316 -30.14 -13.95 -14.17
N ALA A 317 -30.45 -14.61 -13.05
CA ALA A 317 -31.33 -14.05 -12.04
C ALA A 317 -30.72 -12.78 -11.40
N GLU A 318 -29.44 -12.78 -11.08
CA GLU A 318 -28.73 -11.62 -10.54
C GLU A 318 -28.63 -10.48 -11.55
N GLU A 319 -28.34 -10.79 -12.80
CA GLU A 319 -28.30 -9.81 -13.90
C GLU A 319 -29.67 -9.15 -14.11
N CYS A 320 -30.76 -9.94 -14.15
CA CYS A 320 -32.11 -9.39 -14.21
C CYS A 320 -32.46 -8.49 -13.04
N ILE A 321 -32.10 -8.89 -11.82
CA ILE A 321 -32.31 -8.06 -10.61
C ILE A 321 -31.52 -6.76 -10.72
N SER A 322 -30.27 -6.83 -11.17
CA SER A 322 -29.42 -5.65 -11.36
C SER A 322 -30.00 -4.67 -12.37
N PHE A 323 -30.47 -5.15 -13.53
CA PHE A 323 -31.12 -4.31 -14.53
C PHE A 323 -32.43 -3.70 -14.03
N CYS A 324 -33.26 -4.49 -13.35
CA CYS A 324 -34.52 -3.98 -12.76
C CYS A 324 -34.23 -2.90 -11.70
N SER A 325 -33.24 -3.13 -10.86
CA SER A 325 -32.82 -2.18 -9.82
C SER A 325 -32.30 -0.86 -10.42
N ASN A 326 -31.50 -0.94 -11.48
CA ASN A 326 -30.99 0.24 -12.18
C ASN A 326 -32.08 1.00 -12.93
N PHE A 327 -33.12 0.30 -13.43
CA PHE A 327 -34.26 0.91 -14.12
C PHE A 327 -35.16 1.68 -13.14
N LEU A 328 -35.39 1.14 -11.95
CA LEU A 328 -36.25 1.71 -10.92
C LEU A 328 -35.67 2.92 -10.17
N GLN A 329 -34.60 3.49 -10.56
CA GLN A 329 -33.81 4.64 -10.09
C GLN A 329 -34.14 5.30 -8.73
N SER A 330 -35.35 5.11 -8.21
CA SER A 330 -35.86 5.68 -6.95
C SER A 330 -35.75 4.74 -5.75
N GLU A 331 -35.41 3.48 -5.99
CA GLU A 331 -35.40 2.44 -4.96
C GLU A 331 -33.98 2.05 -4.56
N THR A 332 -33.82 1.61 -3.33
CA THR A 332 -32.54 1.08 -2.85
C THR A 332 -32.19 -0.18 -3.67
N PRO A 333 -30.97 -0.27 -4.26
CA PRO A 333 -30.57 -1.44 -5.03
C PRO A 333 -30.72 -2.72 -4.22
N VAL A 334 -31.48 -3.69 -4.74
CA VAL A 334 -31.70 -4.98 -4.09
C VAL A 334 -30.61 -5.95 -4.57
N GLY A 335 -29.91 -6.59 -3.64
CA GLY A 335 -29.06 -7.74 -3.93
C GLY A 335 -27.57 -7.46 -4.16
N LEU A 336 -27.15 -6.25 -4.50
CA LEU A 336 -25.75 -5.87 -4.48
C LEU A 336 -25.44 -5.17 -3.15
N PRO A 337 -24.37 -5.58 -2.43
CA PRO A 337 -23.95 -4.78 -1.31
C PRO A 337 -23.61 -3.40 -1.84
N THR A 338 -24.39 -2.38 -1.46
CA THR A 338 -23.99 -0.99 -1.65
C THR A 338 -22.55 -0.88 -1.17
N ASN A 339 -21.66 -0.47 -2.05
CA ASN A 339 -20.29 -0.22 -1.65
C ASN A 339 -20.37 0.76 -0.47
N LYS A 340 -19.97 0.33 0.72
CA LYS A 340 -20.07 1.14 1.94
C LYS A 340 -19.36 2.48 1.82
N HIS A 341 -18.55 2.62 0.78
CA HIS A 341 -17.80 3.82 0.42
C HIS A 341 -18.42 4.61 -0.73
N PHE A 342 -19.44 4.08 -1.40
CA PHE A 342 -20.12 4.81 -2.47
C PHE A 342 -20.86 6.00 -1.87
N GLY A 343 -20.56 7.20 -2.33
CA GLY A 343 -21.08 8.45 -1.74
C GLY A 343 -20.25 9.03 -0.60
N ARG A 344 -19.45 8.24 0.11
CA ARG A 344 -18.55 8.76 1.15
C ARG A 344 -17.34 9.51 0.59
N LEU A 345 -16.99 9.23 -0.66
CA LEU A 345 -15.82 9.79 -1.33
C LEU A 345 -16.20 10.86 -2.37
N ALA A 346 -17.47 11.20 -2.48
CA ALA A 346 -17.98 12.11 -3.51
C ALA A 346 -17.76 13.60 -3.18
N GLY A 347 -16.68 13.96 -2.54
CA GLY A 347 -16.27 15.37 -2.36
C GLY A 347 -17.03 16.17 -1.29
N LEU A 348 -18.14 15.65 -0.76
CA LEU A 348 -18.96 16.30 0.25
C LEU A 348 -18.75 15.77 1.68
N GLY A 349 -17.66 15.04 1.90
CA GLY A 349 -17.26 14.50 3.20
C GLY A 349 -18.37 13.76 3.95
N HIS A 350 -18.21 12.44 4.14
CA HIS A 350 -19.05 11.73 5.09
C HIS A 350 -18.55 12.01 6.49
N HIS A 351 -19.46 12.40 7.38
CA HIS A 351 -19.12 12.80 8.74
C HIS A 351 -19.73 11.83 9.74
N GLU A 352 -18.94 11.36 10.70
CA GLU A 352 -19.44 10.62 11.84
C GLU A 352 -19.10 11.35 13.14
N GLY A 353 -19.97 11.20 14.14
CA GLY A 353 -19.75 11.79 15.46
C GLY A 353 -19.79 13.31 15.43
N ARG A 354 -20.78 13.87 14.75
CA ARG A 354 -21.00 15.30 14.64
C ARG A 354 -21.43 15.87 15.99
N HIS A 355 -20.65 16.82 16.52
CA HIS A 355 -20.99 17.55 17.73
C HIS A 355 -20.88 19.05 17.51
N PRO A 356 -21.92 19.85 17.82
CA PRO A 356 -21.80 21.29 17.84
C PRO A 356 -20.93 21.74 19.02
N MET A 357 -20.06 22.70 18.77
CA MET A 357 -19.19 23.30 19.77
C MET A 357 -19.27 24.81 19.67
N HIS A 358 -19.55 25.48 20.78
CA HIS A 358 -19.45 26.92 20.86
C HIS A 358 -18.10 27.30 21.49
N VAL A 359 -17.26 27.91 20.68
CA VAL A 359 -15.85 28.15 20.97
C VAL A 359 -15.64 28.95 22.28
N ASP A 360 -16.44 29.97 22.50
CA ASP A 360 -16.28 30.85 23.66
C ASP A 360 -16.73 30.18 24.96
N PHE A 361 -17.80 29.36 24.90
CA PHE A 361 -18.30 28.65 26.09
C PHE A 361 -17.35 27.55 26.55
N GLU A 362 -16.59 26.96 25.60
CA GLU A 362 -15.63 25.92 25.92
C GLU A 362 -14.20 26.45 26.15
N GLY A 363 -14.01 27.78 26.13
CA GLY A 363 -12.70 28.41 26.35
C GLY A 363 -11.68 28.09 25.26
N ARG A 364 -12.15 27.80 24.03
CA ARG A 364 -11.31 27.39 22.89
C ARG A 364 -11.01 28.53 21.90
N THR A 365 -11.28 29.79 22.29
CA THR A 365 -11.14 30.98 21.43
C THR A 365 -9.74 31.09 20.81
N LYS A 366 -8.69 30.83 21.58
CA LYS A 366 -7.31 30.91 21.07
C LYS A 366 -7.01 29.82 20.03
N ASP A 367 -7.50 28.61 20.21
CA ASP A 367 -7.36 27.52 19.24
C ASP A 367 -8.13 27.84 17.96
N PHE A 368 -9.30 28.44 18.10
CA PHE A 368 -10.13 28.88 17.00
C PHE A 368 -9.47 30.01 16.18
N GLU A 369 -8.93 31.03 16.85
CA GLU A 369 -8.20 32.12 16.21
C GLU A 369 -7.00 31.57 15.40
N ARG A 370 -6.28 30.59 15.95
CA ARG A 370 -5.17 29.95 15.25
C ARG A 370 -5.64 29.12 14.06
N ALA A 371 -6.68 28.30 14.20
CA ALA A 371 -7.24 27.51 13.11
C ALA A 371 -7.75 28.43 11.98
N ASN A 372 -8.46 29.52 12.34
CA ASN A 372 -8.93 30.50 11.38
C ASN A 372 -7.78 31.22 10.65
N LEU A 373 -6.72 31.60 11.37
CA LEU A 373 -5.54 32.20 10.75
C LEU A 373 -4.87 31.24 9.75
N VAL A 374 -4.68 29.97 10.13
CA VAL A 374 -4.10 28.95 9.24
C VAL A 374 -4.97 28.77 8.01
N ALA A 375 -6.29 28.70 8.15
CA ALA A 375 -7.20 28.60 7.01
C ALA A 375 -7.03 29.78 6.06
N LEU A 376 -7.02 31.02 6.57
CA LEU A 376 -6.85 32.23 5.76
C LEU A 376 -5.48 32.27 5.06
N GLN A 377 -4.40 31.85 5.73
CA GLN A 377 -3.04 31.87 5.16
C GLN A 377 -2.84 30.87 4.02
N HIS A 378 -3.75 29.93 3.84
CA HIS A 378 -3.67 28.91 2.80
C HIS A 378 -4.72 29.02 1.69
N LEU A 379 -5.41 30.13 1.63
CA LEU A 379 -6.38 30.45 0.58
C LEU A 379 -5.78 31.49 -0.39
N GLU A 380 -5.68 31.14 -1.66
CA GLU A 380 -5.06 31.98 -2.71
C GLU A 380 -5.71 33.38 -2.82
N VAL A 381 -7.03 33.42 -2.69
CA VAL A 381 -7.78 34.69 -2.72
C VAL A 381 -7.36 35.66 -1.61
N VAL A 382 -6.71 35.20 -0.55
CA VAL A 382 -6.22 36.00 0.57
C VAL A 382 -4.76 36.43 0.39
N ASP A 383 -4.00 35.85 -0.56
CA ASP A 383 -2.58 36.15 -0.80
C ASP A 383 -2.29 37.64 -1.03
N PRO A 384 -3.06 38.37 -1.84
CA PRO A 384 -2.85 39.83 -2.03
C PRO A 384 -2.87 40.57 -0.70
N TYR A 385 -3.80 40.20 0.17
CA TYR A 385 -3.96 40.83 1.49
C TYR A 385 -2.86 40.45 2.48
N ILE A 386 -2.36 39.20 2.40
CA ILE A 386 -1.20 38.78 3.20
C ILE A 386 0.01 39.64 2.85
N ASN A 387 0.27 39.83 1.57
CA ASN A 387 1.40 40.60 1.09
C ASN A 387 1.23 42.08 1.46
N GLU A 388 0.03 42.65 1.25
CA GLU A 388 -0.29 44.01 1.65
C GLU A 388 -0.07 44.27 3.14
N HIS A 389 -0.50 43.33 4.00
CA HIS A 389 -0.31 43.47 5.45
C HIS A 389 1.16 43.36 5.86
N LYS A 390 1.95 42.50 5.22
CA LYS A 390 3.39 42.44 5.48
C LYS A 390 4.10 43.74 5.11
N GLU A 391 3.77 44.32 3.98
CA GLU A 391 4.31 45.63 3.58
C GLU A 391 3.81 46.77 4.51
N PHE A 392 2.56 46.72 4.94
CA PHE A 392 2.01 47.65 5.92
C PHE A 392 2.79 47.61 7.24
N ILE A 393 3.15 46.42 7.74
CA ILE A 393 4.01 46.28 8.94
C ILE A 393 5.36 46.93 8.69
N LYS A 394 6.02 46.66 7.58
CA LYS A 394 7.34 47.25 7.25
C LYS A 394 7.25 48.79 7.20
N LYS A 395 6.19 49.32 6.61
CA LYS A 395 5.93 50.76 6.52
C LYS A 395 5.78 51.39 7.91
N ILE A 396 5.04 50.76 8.83
CA ILE A 396 4.89 51.28 10.22
C ILE A 396 6.26 51.41 10.91
N TYR A 397 7.18 50.51 10.67
CA TYR A 397 8.52 50.58 11.23
C TYR A 397 9.34 51.71 10.62
N ALA A 398 9.24 51.91 9.30
CA ALA A 398 9.91 52.98 8.61
C ALA A 398 9.36 54.37 9.05
N ASP A 399 8.05 54.54 9.14
CA ASP A 399 7.39 55.78 9.56
C ASP A 399 7.75 56.15 11.03
N ARG A 400 8.09 55.16 11.84
CA ARG A 400 8.57 55.35 13.22
C ARG A 400 10.07 55.58 13.33
N GLY A 401 10.79 55.70 12.23
CA GLY A 401 12.24 55.82 12.19
C GLY A 401 13.02 54.64 12.74
N ARG A 402 12.41 53.44 12.76
CA ARG A 402 13.04 52.20 13.21
C ARG A 402 13.63 51.46 12.01
N GLN A 403 14.67 50.63 12.29
CA GLN A 403 15.22 49.72 11.28
C GLN A 403 14.12 48.80 10.74
N VAL A 404 14.19 48.48 9.45
CA VAL A 404 13.30 47.48 8.82
C VAL A 404 13.35 46.19 9.60
N PRO A 405 12.21 45.67 10.07
CA PRO A 405 12.19 44.45 10.89
C PRO A 405 12.61 43.24 10.09
N THR A 406 13.26 42.30 10.75
CA THR A 406 13.56 41.00 10.14
C THR A 406 12.27 40.26 9.77
N GLU A 407 12.34 39.39 8.77
CA GLU A 407 11.18 38.59 8.32
C GLU A 407 10.50 37.83 9.48
N ALA A 408 11.29 37.33 10.43
CA ALA A 408 10.77 36.67 11.63
C ALA A 408 9.90 37.59 12.50
N VAL A 409 10.27 38.87 12.62
CA VAL A 409 9.47 39.88 13.34
C VAL A 409 8.22 40.25 12.55
N VAL A 410 8.35 40.46 11.24
CA VAL A 410 7.22 40.71 10.35
C VAL A 410 6.19 39.57 10.45
N MET A 411 6.63 38.30 10.36
CA MET A 411 5.74 37.15 10.49
C MET A 411 5.07 37.05 11.86
N LYS A 412 5.81 37.34 12.92
CA LYS A 412 5.22 37.35 14.28
C LYS A 412 4.11 38.38 14.42
N GLU A 413 4.33 39.60 13.95
CA GLU A 413 3.32 40.68 13.97
C GLU A 413 2.18 40.38 13.00
N HIS A 414 2.50 39.84 11.83
CA HIS A 414 1.49 39.38 10.89
C HIS A 414 0.55 38.37 11.53
N ASN A 415 1.09 37.31 12.10
CA ASN A 415 0.29 36.25 12.72
C ASN A 415 -0.58 36.76 13.89
N SER A 416 -0.16 37.76 14.59
CA SER A 416 -0.92 38.34 15.72
C SER A 416 -2.00 39.33 15.29
N GLY A 417 -1.81 40.02 14.16
CA GLY A 417 -2.67 41.15 13.73
C GLY A 417 -3.47 40.92 12.47
N PHE A 418 -3.13 39.95 11.64
CA PHE A 418 -3.63 39.77 10.29
C PHE A 418 -5.15 39.65 10.22
N THR A 419 -5.75 38.78 11.00
CA THR A 419 -7.19 38.52 10.94
C THR A 419 -8.01 39.77 11.18
N ARG A 420 -7.62 40.58 12.19
CA ARG A 420 -8.27 41.84 12.49
C ARG A 420 -8.01 42.90 11.40
N TRP A 421 -6.79 42.99 10.91
CA TRP A 421 -6.41 43.91 9.85
C TRP A 421 -7.14 43.56 8.54
N PHE A 422 -7.21 42.30 8.16
CA PHE A 422 -7.87 41.80 6.96
C PHE A 422 -9.36 42.17 6.97
N ARG A 423 -10.05 41.89 8.10
CA ARG A 423 -11.42 42.31 8.29
C ARG A 423 -11.61 43.82 8.05
N ASN A 424 -10.82 44.64 8.73
CA ASN A 424 -10.95 46.09 8.61
C ASN A 424 -10.64 46.58 7.19
N ARG A 425 -9.67 45.99 6.52
CA ARG A 425 -9.24 46.34 5.17
C ARG A 425 -10.33 46.07 4.12
N VAL A 426 -10.95 44.88 4.21
CA VAL A 426 -12.03 44.48 3.29
C VAL A 426 -13.28 45.33 3.50
N PHE A 427 -13.69 45.55 4.75
CA PHE A 427 -14.91 46.33 5.05
C PHE A 427 -14.74 47.84 4.81
N ALA A 428 -13.52 48.35 4.84
CA ALA A 428 -13.26 49.77 4.54
C ALA A 428 -13.35 50.11 3.05
N ASN A 429 -13.16 49.13 2.16
CA ASN A 429 -13.18 49.33 0.71
C ASN A 429 -14.06 48.25 0.03
N PRO A 430 -15.37 48.33 0.17
CA PRO A 430 -16.28 47.42 -0.50
C PRO A 430 -16.19 47.59 -2.03
N PRO A 431 -16.35 46.53 -2.82
CA PRO A 431 -16.42 46.61 -4.27
C PRO A 431 -17.54 47.57 -4.73
N HIS A 432 -17.29 48.29 -5.83
CA HIS A 432 -18.30 49.10 -6.45
C HIS A 432 -19.11 48.31 -7.47
N GLY A 433 -20.41 48.14 -7.27
CA GLY A 433 -21.31 47.42 -8.18
C GLY A 433 -21.78 46.06 -7.67
N GLU A 434 -22.08 45.13 -8.60
CA GLU A 434 -22.44 43.77 -8.25
C GLU A 434 -21.20 42.99 -7.78
N TYR A 435 -21.36 42.27 -6.65
CA TYR A 435 -20.29 41.44 -6.07
C TYR A 435 -20.06 40.21 -6.93
N SER A 436 -18.82 40.01 -7.36
CA SER A 436 -18.38 38.74 -7.96
C SER A 436 -18.44 37.64 -6.92
N GLU A 437 -18.40 36.37 -7.35
CA GLU A 437 -18.31 35.21 -6.43
C GLU A 437 -17.02 35.27 -5.58
N GLU A 438 -15.95 35.81 -6.15
CA GLU A 438 -14.69 36.02 -5.42
C GLU A 438 -14.84 37.10 -4.35
N ASP A 439 -15.53 38.22 -4.66
CA ASP A 439 -15.81 39.25 -3.65
C ASP A 439 -16.66 38.73 -2.51
N LYS A 440 -17.71 37.96 -2.83
CA LYS A 440 -18.55 37.31 -1.82
C LYS A 440 -17.75 36.41 -0.90
N LEU A 441 -16.83 35.63 -1.49
CA LEU A 441 -15.94 34.77 -0.73
C LEU A 441 -14.99 35.56 0.17
N ILE A 442 -14.34 36.62 -0.37
CA ILE A 442 -13.45 37.50 0.40
C ILE A 442 -14.21 38.16 1.57
N PHE A 443 -15.43 38.62 1.35
CA PHE A 443 -16.26 39.16 2.40
C PHE A 443 -16.60 38.16 3.49
N ALA A 444 -16.99 36.95 3.11
CA ALA A 444 -17.29 35.88 4.04
C ALA A 444 -16.05 35.50 4.88
N LEU A 445 -14.89 35.41 4.23
CA LEU A 445 -13.62 35.14 4.90
C LEU A 445 -13.20 36.28 5.84
N ALA A 446 -13.41 37.52 5.43
CA ALA A 446 -13.13 38.73 6.25
C ALA A 446 -14.08 38.84 7.44
N GLN A 447 -15.33 38.43 7.30
CA GLN A 447 -16.27 38.33 8.41
C GLN A 447 -15.80 37.36 9.48
N GLY A 448 -15.07 36.32 9.06
CA GLY A 448 -14.56 35.27 9.90
C GLY A 448 -15.53 34.09 10.02
N ALA A 449 -15.00 32.97 10.46
CA ALA A 449 -15.81 31.77 10.69
C ALA A 449 -16.76 31.95 11.87
N ALA A 450 -17.88 31.24 11.84
CA ALA A 450 -18.84 31.21 12.94
C ALA A 450 -18.23 30.59 14.20
N HIS A 451 -18.51 31.18 15.37
CA HIS A 451 -18.07 30.63 16.67
C HIS A 451 -18.82 29.35 17.07
N ASN A 452 -19.96 29.07 16.43
CA ASN A 452 -20.63 27.77 16.46
C ASN A 452 -20.08 26.88 15.37
N LEU A 453 -19.12 26.05 15.68
CA LEU A 453 -18.53 25.15 14.71
C LEU A 453 -18.95 23.70 14.95
N MET A 454 -18.73 22.86 13.97
CA MET A 454 -18.94 21.42 14.05
C MET A 454 -17.64 20.71 14.26
N THR A 455 -17.64 19.76 15.22
CA THR A 455 -16.53 18.84 15.41
C THR A 455 -16.96 17.43 14.98
N TYR A 456 -15.99 16.66 14.55
CA TYR A 456 -16.24 15.30 14.02
C TYR A 456 -15.25 14.29 14.60
N GLN A 457 -15.66 13.03 14.65
CA GLN A 457 -14.78 11.91 14.99
C GLN A 457 -14.20 11.23 13.73
N ALA A 458 -14.90 11.37 12.60
CA ALA A 458 -14.44 10.89 11.29
C ALA A 458 -14.81 11.87 10.20
N TYR A 459 -13.94 11.96 9.20
CA TYR A 459 -14.10 12.85 8.06
C TYR A 459 -13.48 12.25 6.79
N ASP A 460 -14.26 12.16 5.71
CA ASP A 460 -13.78 11.68 4.42
C ASP A 460 -13.44 12.85 3.52
N ILE A 461 -12.20 12.93 3.06
CA ILE A 461 -11.72 13.96 2.14
C ILE A 461 -10.61 13.43 1.24
N ASN A 462 -10.56 13.87 -0.02
CA ASN A 462 -9.52 13.52 -0.99
C ASN A 462 -9.32 12.00 -1.18
N GLY A 463 -10.38 11.22 -1.02
CA GLY A 463 -10.31 9.77 -1.13
C GLY A 463 -9.75 9.05 0.10
N TYR A 464 -9.53 9.76 1.19
CA TYR A 464 -9.14 9.18 2.48
C TYR A 464 -10.27 9.29 3.50
N THR A 465 -10.33 8.30 4.38
CA THR A 465 -11.15 8.35 5.60
C THR A 465 -10.24 8.65 6.78
N PHE A 466 -10.39 9.80 7.40
CA PHE A 466 -9.63 10.20 8.59
C PHE A 466 -10.46 10.03 9.86
N TYR A 467 -9.81 9.61 10.95
CA TYR A 467 -10.39 9.53 12.28
C TYR A 467 -9.62 10.38 13.27
N THR A 468 -10.26 10.72 14.37
CA THR A 468 -9.51 11.17 15.54
C THR A 468 -8.79 9.99 16.20
N GLU A 469 -7.69 10.24 16.91
CA GLU A 469 -6.97 9.20 17.65
C GLU A 469 -7.87 8.51 18.68
N ASP A 470 -8.80 9.23 19.30
CA ASP A 470 -9.73 8.65 20.26
C ASP A 470 -10.67 7.63 19.60
N LYS A 471 -11.10 7.89 18.36
CA LYS A 471 -11.87 6.91 17.58
C LYS A 471 -11.01 5.70 17.20
N ASP A 472 -9.76 5.92 16.76
CA ASP A 472 -8.81 4.82 16.45
C ASP A 472 -8.59 3.88 17.64
N ASN A 473 -8.53 4.44 18.86
CA ASN A 473 -8.33 3.64 20.06
C ASN A 473 -9.51 2.69 20.33
N ASN A 474 -10.71 3.08 19.92
CA ASN A 474 -11.95 2.33 20.09
C ASN A 474 -12.33 1.47 18.87
N CYS A 475 -11.51 1.44 17.83
CA CYS A 475 -11.75 0.70 16.58
C CYS A 475 -10.65 -0.31 16.30
N ASP A 476 -10.94 -1.27 15.42
CA ASP A 476 -9.94 -2.21 14.87
C ASP A 476 -9.09 -1.58 13.73
N TYR A 477 -9.38 -0.35 13.34
CA TYR A 477 -8.71 0.39 12.27
C TYR A 477 -7.86 1.53 12.82
N GLN A 478 -6.91 2.01 12.01
CA GLN A 478 -6.07 3.17 12.30
C GLN A 478 -6.16 4.17 11.15
N ASN A 479 -6.89 5.26 11.33
CA ASN A 479 -7.11 6.29 10.32
C ASN A 479 -6.71 7.69 10.81
N SER A 480 -6.10 7.81 12.00
CA SER A 480 -5.69 9.10 12.56
C SER A 480 -4.34 9.59 12.09
N GLY A 481 -3.58 8.75 11.39
CA GLY A 481 -2.25 9.10 10.93
C GLY A 481 -2.28 10.02 9.72
N VAL A 482 -1.52 11.11 9.77
CA VAL A 482 -1.38 12.09 8.69
C VAL A 482 0.08 12.37 8.37
N THR A 483 0.34 12.68 7.11
CA THR A 483 1.60 13.19 6.62
C THR A 483 1.35 14.37 5.70
N GLY A 484 2.20 15.39 5.80
CA GLY A 484 2.13 16.56 4.93
C GLY A 484 3.53 17.07 4.63
N ILE A 485 3.66 17.87 3.59
CA ILE A 485 4.91 18.56 3.29
C ILE A 485 4.69 20.03 3.51
N PHE A 486 5.53 20.56 4.36
CA PHE A 486 5.51 21.98 4.72
C PHE A 486 6.89 22.56 4.45
N TYR A 487 6.93 23.85 4.15
CA TYR A 487 8.16 24.53 3.82
C TYR A 487 8.69 25.28 5.04
N THR A 488 9.96 25.03 5.36
CA THR A 488 10.72 25.84 6.31
C THR A 488 11.69 26.71 5.50
N GLY A 489 11.28 27.93 5.18
CA GLY A 489 11.90 28.72 4.11
C GLY A 489 11.62 28.05 2.76
N ASP A 490 12.66 27.85 1.94
CA ASP A 490 12.55 27.20 0.62
C ASP A 490 12.74 25.67 0.66
N VAL A 491 12.95 25.10 1.86
CA VAL A 491 13.23 23.67 2.02
C VAL A 491 11.94 22.93 2.36
N PRO A 492 11.49 21.97 1.51
CA PRO A 492 10.36 21.14 1.81
C PRO A 492 10.74 20.08 2.85
N GLU A 493 9.99 20.03 3.93
CA GLU A 493 10.13 19.02 4.96
C GLU A 493 8.84 18.21 5.11
N ARG A 494 8.98 16.89 5.26
CA ARG A 494 7.85 16.00 5.48
C ARG A 494 7.60 15.80 6.97
N TYR A 495 6.38 16.08 7.36
CA TYR A 495 5.89 15.92 8.73
C TYR A 495 4.93 14.74 8.84
N TYR A 496 4.90 14.13 10.02
CA TYR A 496 4.02 13.01 10.35
C TYR A 496 3.35 13.29 11.68
N GLY A 497 2.08 12.89 11.83
CA GLY A 497 1.37 13.12 13.08
C GLY A 497 0.12 12.29 13.22
N ARG A 498 -0.61 12.50 14.33
CA ARG A 498 -1.93 11.92 14.58
C ARG A 498 -2.95 13.03 14.79
N ILE A 499 -4.13 12.85 14.22
CA ILE A 499 -5.25 13.76 14.37
C ILE A 499 -5.81 13.62 15.78
N GLU A 500 -5.83 14.72 16.51
CA GLU A 500 -6.48 14.81 17.82
C GLU A 500 -7.95 15.26 17.71
N GLU A 501 -8.20 16.26 16.84
CA GLU A 501 -9.51 16.85 16.64
C GLU A 501 -9.76 17.18 15.17
N ILE A 502 -11.01 17.14 14.76
CA ILE A 502 -11.47 17.50 13.42
C ILE A 502 -12.53 18.59 13.60
N TRP A 503 -12.25 19.76 13.08
CA TRP A 503 -13.16 20.93 13.12
C TRP A 503 -13.58 21.31 11.71
N GLU A 504 -14.80 21.82 11.57
CA GLU A 504 -15.28 22.44 10.33
C GLU A 504 -15.53 23.91 10.61
N LEU A 505 -14.68 24.77 10.07
CA LEU A 505 -14.86 26.23 10.14
C LEU A 505 -15.92 26.62 9.12
N ASP A 506 -16.98 27.31 9.58
CA ASP A 506 -18.11 27.72 8.76
C ASP A 506 -18.02 29.21 8.47
N TYR A 507 -17.74 29.58 7.20
CA TYR A 507 -17.70 30.95 6.70
C TYR A 507 -18.99 31.34 6.00
N VAL A 508 -20.11 30.65 6.30
CA VAL A 508 -21.44 30.87 5.70
C VAL A 508 -21.51 30.37 4.25
N THR A 509 -20.69 30.91 3.37
CA THR A 509 -20.61 30.48 1.97
C THR A 509 -19.80 29.19 1.78
N GLU A 510 -18.85 29.01 2.64
CA GLU A 510 -17.88 27.89 2.53
C GLU A 510 -17.50 27.31 3.87
N LYS A 511 -17.20 26.01 3.85
CA LYS A 511 -16.80 25.24 5.02
C LYS A 511 -15.39 24.70 4.84
N VAL A 512 -14.53 24.94 5.81
CA VAL A 512 -13.13 24.54 5.78
C VAL A 512 -12.85 23.51 6.84
N PRO A 513 -12.61 22.22 6.48
CA PRO A 513 -12.25 21.19 7.43
C PRO A 513 -10.80 21.36 7.86
N MET A 514 -10.60 21.41 9.17
CA MET A 514 -9.31 21.59 9.85
C MET A 514 -9.00 20.41 10.72
N PHE A 515 -7.77 19.93 10.66
CA PHE A 515 -7.25 18.91 11.56
C PHE A 515 -6.32 19.53 12.59
N ARG A 516 -6.55 19.21 13.87
CA ARG A 516 -5.58 19.44 14.91
C ARG A 516 -4.68 18.22 15.01
N VAL A 517 -3.40 18.41 14.71
CA VAL A 517 -2.44 17.31 14.58
C VAL A 517 -1.38 17.40 15.67
N ARG A 518 -1.14 16.28 16.32
CA ARG A 518 0.02 16.10 17.19
C ARG A 518 1.19 15.56 16.38
N TRP A 519 2.10 16.47 16.02
CA TRP A 519 3.23 16.17 15.17
C TRP A 519 4.27 15.30 15.84
N ALA A 520 4.84 14.37 15.10
CA ALA A 520 5.91 13.50 15.53
C ALA A 520 7.21 14.27 15.77
N LYS A 521 8.05 13.71 16.66
CA LYS A 521 9.39 14.20 16.96
C LYS A 521 10.43 13.16 16.56
N SER A 522 11.68 13.58 16.40
CA SER A 522 12.81 12.68 16.16
C SER A 522 12.55 11.73 14.98
N VAL A 523 12.15 12.30 13.85
CA VAL A 523 11.99 11.54 12.60
C VAL A 523 13.38 11.12 12.13
N GLU A 524 13.60 9.82 11.98
CA GLU A 524 14.86 9.24 11.54
C GLU A 524 14.65 8.30 10.38
N LYS A 525 15.51 8.40 9.38
CA LYS A 525 15.58 7.42 8.30
C LYS A 525 16.56 6.33 8.70
N GLU A 526 16.12 5.09 8.75
CA GLU A 526 16.94 3.93 9.05
C GLU A 526 17.16 3.08 7.81
N GLY A 527 18.36 3.19 7.22
CA GLY A 527 18.65 2.59 5.93
C GLY A 527 17.74 3.12 4.82
N ARG A 528 17.53 2.31 3.79
CA ARG A 528 16.68 2.69 2.65
C ARG A 528 15.21 2.26 2.78
N TYR A 529 14.83 1.55 3.85
CA TYR A 529 13.52 0.92 3.95
C TYR A 529 12.60 1.51 5.01
N PHE A 530 13.12 2.27 5.97
CA PHE A 530 12.34 2.67 7.13
C PHE A 530 12.46 4.15 7.47
N THR A 531 11.33 4.74 7.80
CA THR A 531 11.26 6.01 8.52
C THR A 531 10.63 5.73 9.88
N THR A 532 11.36 6.04 10.94
CA THR A 532 10.93 5.85 12.32
C THR A 532 10.80 7.16 13.04
N MET A 533 9.91 7.24 14.01
CA MET A 533 9.65 8.47 14.75
C MET A 533 9.08 8.22 16.14
N VAL A 534 9.12 9.26 16.96
CA VAL A 534 8.45 9.29 18.26
C VAL A 534 7.20 10.15 18.14
N ILE A 535 6.03 9.57 18.39
CA ILE A 535 4.78 10.34 18.54
C ILE A 535 4.66 10.73 20.00
N PRO A 536 4.68 12.04 20.34
CA PRO A 536 4.55 12.47 21.72
C PRO A 536 3.27 11.96 22.36
N PRO A 537 3.23 11.72 23.67
CA PRO A 537 1.97 11.38 24.34
C PRO A 537 0.98 12.55 24.23
N LYS A 538 -0.32 12.23 24.30
CA LYS A 538 -1.39 13.25 24.32
C LYS A 538 -1.17 14.14 25.54
N SER A 539 -1.09 15.46 25.31
CA SER A 539 -0.94 16.43 26.42
C SER A 539 -2.24 16.43 27.25
N LYS A 540 -2.09 16.36 28.57
CA LYS A 540 -3.24 16.52 29.49
C LYS A 540 -3.66 18.00 29.65
N THR A 541 -2.84 18.93 29.16
CA THR A 541 -3.10 20.37 29.20
C THR A 541 -3.65 20.83 27.84
N THR A 542 -4.96 20.95 27.75
CA THR A 542 -5.62 21.78 26.77
C THR A 542 -5.41 23.23 27.19
N GLY A 543 -4.64 24.02 26.45
CA GLY A 543 -4.52 25.43 26.72
C GLY A 543 -3.15 26.03 26.41
N ALA A 544 -3.10 27.30 26.36
CA ALA A 544 -2.13 28.31 25.96
C ALA A 544 -0.62 28.11 26.21
N ASN A 545 -0.17 27.02 26.78
CA ASN A 545 1.24 26.79 27.16
C ASN A 545 1.93 25.66 26.38
N ALA A 546 1.39 25.22 25.27
CA ALA A 546 2.14 24.31 24.38
C ALA A 546 3.33 25.09 23.78
N PRO A 547 4.56 24.55 23.79
CA PRO A 547 5.70 25.24 23.21
C PRO A 547 5.44 25.51 21.72
N ALA A 548 5.58 26.78 21.33
CA ALA A 548 5.23 27.39 20.04
C ALA A 548 6.06 26.90 18.83
N ARG A 549 6.61 25.71 18.83
CA ARG A 549 7.51 25.25 17.75
C ARG A 549 6.80 24.66 16.52
N ASN A 550 5.60 24.12 16.65
CA ASN A 550 4.88 23.57 15.50
C ASN A 550 3.42 23.99 15.59
N GLU A 551 2.89 24.55 14.50
CA GLU A 551 1.45 24.83 14.37
C GLU A 551 0.68 23.51 14.39
N PRO A 552 -0.28 23.31 15.33
CA PRO A 552 -1.02 22.07 15.42
C PRO A 552 -2.12 21.96 14.37
N TRP A 553 -2.55 23.09 13.80
CA TRP A 553 -3.65 23.13 12.84
C TRP A 553 -3.16 23.01 11.41
N VAL A 554 -3.89 22.25 10.61
CA VAL A 554 -3.65 22.06 9.19
C VAL A 554 -4.98 21.84 8.48
N MET A 555 -5.11 22.35 7.25
CA MET A 555 -6.27 22.05 6.44
C MET A 555 -6.27 20.57 6.04
N ALA A 556 -7.44 19.94 6.09
CA ALA A 556 -7.57 18.52 5.75
C ALA A 556 -7.13 18.21 4.31
N SER A 557 -7.20 19.19 3.41
CA SER A 557 -6.73 19.06 2.02
C SER A 557 -5.22 19.05 1.83
N GLN A 558 -4.45 19.44 2.87
CA GLN A 558 -2.99 19.59 2.80
C GLN A 558 -2.25 18.32 3.23
N VAL A 559 -2.96 17.32 3.69
CA VAL A 559 -2.37 16.11 4.26
C VAL A 559 -2.86 14.86 3.55
N ASP A 560 -1.96 13.88 3.49
CA ASP A 560 -2.24 12.52 3.07
C ASP A 560 -2.35 11.60 4.29
N GLN A 561 -3.00 10.45 4.12
CA GLN A 561 -3.10 9.47 5.18
C GLN A 561 -1.83 8.65 5.28
N CYS A 562 -1.38 8.43 6.51
CA CYS A 562 -0.39 7.42 6.85
C CYS A 562 -0.87 6.60 8.05
N TRP A 563 -0.13 5.55 8.39
CA TRP A 563 -0.41 4.75 9.56
C TRP A 563 0.88 4.23 10.17
N PHE A 564 0.82 3.74 11.40
CA PHE A 564 1.99 3.48 12.21
C PHE A 564 1.97 2.07 12.77
N ILE A 565 3.14 1.42 12.74
CA ILE A 565 3.39 0.14 13.42
C ILE A 565 4.42 0.40 14.50
N THR A 566 4.19 -0.08 15.72
CA THR A 566 5.19 0.00 16.78
C THR A 566 6.45 -0.76 16.38
N ASP A 567 7.61 -0.14 16.50
CA ASP A 567 8.88 -0.76 16.16
C ASP A 567 9.24 -1.85 17.19
N PRO A 568 9.30 -3.12 16.80
CA PRO A 568 9.62 -4.19 17.76
C PRO A 568 11.05 -4.11 18.29
N SER A 569 11.96 -3.45 17.57
CA SER A 569 13.35 -3.23 18.00
C SER A 569 13.51 -2.06 18.97
N LYS A 570 12.61 -1.07 18.86
CA LYS A 570 12.60 0.16 19.67
C LYS A 570 11.16 0.53 20.02
N PRO A 571 10.52 -0.09 21.04
CA PRO A 571 9.08 0.08 21.34
C PRO A 571 8.61 1.51 21.62
N SER A 572 9.54 2.43 21.90
CA SER A 572 9.24 3.87 22.05
C SER A 572 9.07 4.59 20.71
N ARG A 573 9.35 3.93 19.59
CA ARG A 573 9.26 4.49 18.25
C ARG A 573 8.18 3.75 17.43
N VAL A 574 7.71 4.41 16.40
CA VAL A 574 6.83 3.80 15.41
C VAL A 574 7.47 3.88 14.03
N VAL A 575 7.18 2.90 13.20
CA VAL A 575 7.51 2.88 11.77
C VAL A 575 6.31 3.39 11.01
N VAL A 576 6.51 4.37 10.14
CA VAL A 576 5.43 4.90 9.30
C VAL A 576 5.20 4.02 8.07
N ARG A 577 3.93 3.90 7.70
CA ARG A 577 3.45 3.30 6.46
C ARG A 577 2.47 4.23 5.78
N ARG A 578 2.32 4.12 4.47
CA ARG A 578 1.38 4.93 3.71
C ARG A 578 -0.04 4.45 3.84
N GLY A 579 -0.97 5.38 3.84
CA GLY A 579 -2.39 5.10 3.64
C GLY A 579 -2.68 4.71 2.19
N LYS A 580 -3.89 4.23 1.95
CA LYS A 580 -4.45 4.00 0.62
C LYS A 580 -5.49 5.04 0.32
N ARG A 581 -5.40 5.62 -0.85
CA ARG A 581 -6.40 6.54 -1.36
C ARG A 581 -7.42 5.77 -2.21
N ASN A 582 -8.69 5.97 -1.93
CA ASN A 582 -9.77 5.43 -2.74
C ASN A 582 -10.12 6.43 -3.83
N ILE A 583 -10.17 5.97 -5.08
CA ILE A 583 -10.55 6.80 -6.22
C ILE A 583 -12.05 6.68 -6.43
N ILE A 584 -12.74 7.81 -6.55
CA ILE A 584 -14.17 7.86 -6.79
C ILE A 584 -14.49 7.27 -8.17
N GLY A 585 -15.48 6.38 -8.21
CA GLY A 585 -16.00 5.82 -9.45
C GLY A 585 -15.23 4.64 -10.04
N MET A 586 -14.22 4.14 -9.33
CA MET A 586 -13.51 2.91 -9.69
C MET A 586 -13.47 1.94 -8.52
N ASP A 587 -14.36 0.97 -8.51
CA ASP A 587 -14.38 -0.08 -7.50
C ASP A 587 -13.06 -0.87 -7.50
N GLY A 588 -12.43 -0.96 -6.34
CA GLY A 588 -11.21 -1.72 -6.15
C GLY A 588 -9.92 -1.02 -6.60
N VAL A 589 -9.96 0.20 -7.09
CA VAL A 589 -8.77 1.01 -7.34
C VAL A 589 -8.33 1.65 -6.03
N ALA A 590 -7.35 1.06 -5.39
CA ALA A 590 -7.00 1.40 -4.03
C ALA A 590 -5.95 2.49 -3.92
N ASN A 591 -5.31 2.97 -5.00
CA ASN A 591 -4.14 3.82 -4.78
C ASN A 591 -3.75 4.67 -5.99
N GLU A 592 -4.10 5.97 -5.97
CA GLU A 592 -3.51 6.97 -6.86
C GLU A 592 -2.07 7.34 -6.50
N GLN A 593 -1.60 6.98 -5.30
CA GLN A 593 -0.25 7.36 -4.85
C GLN A 593 0.85 6.74 -5.70
N ASP A 594 0.50 5.69 -6.46
CA ASP A 594 1.41 5.06 -7.40
C ASP A 594 1.47 5.81 -8.74
N PHE A 595 0.60 6.78 -8.95
CA PHE A 595 0.71 7.73 -10.05
C PHE A 595 1.58 8.90 -9.61
N ASP A 596 2.86 8.78 -9.86
CA ASP A 596 3.72 9.96 -9.92
C ASP A 596 3.50 10.61 -11.28
N GLN A 597 2.89 11.81 -11.27
CA GLN A 597 2.62 12.58 -12.49
C GLN A 597 3.90 12.93 -13.26
N ASN A 598 5.05 12.87 -12.64
CA ASN A 598 6.34 13.17 -13.23
C ASN A 598 7.12 11.93 -13.70
N GLY A 599 6.61 10.73 -13.56
CA GLY A 599 7.20 9.50 -14.10
C GLY A 599 8.57 9.13 -13.55
N ASP A 600 9.06 9.79 -12.54
CA ASP A 600 10.35 9.51 -11.92
C ASP A 600 10.17 9.24 -10.42
N PRO A 601 9.81 8.00 -10.03
CA PRO A 601 9.82 7.64 -8.63
C PRO A 601 11.27 7.71 -8.16
N LYS A 602 11.61 8.74 -7.43
CA LYS A 602 12.87 8.77 -6.70
C LYS A 602 12.88 7.63 -5.72
N MET A 603 13.52 6.55 -6.13
CA MET A 603 13.63 5.29 -5.39
C MET A 603 14.48 5.39 -4.12
N GLU A 604 14.93 6.57 -3.76
CA GLU A 604 15.93 6.66 -2.72
C GLU A 604 15.41 6.21 -1.35
N ASP A 605 14.09 6.07 -1.20
CA ASP A 605 13.54 5.72 0.11
C ASP A 605 12.39 4.74 -0.01
N GLY A 606 12.70 3.47 0.14
CA GLY A 606 11.75 2.34 0.10
C GLY A 606 10.67 2.52 1.11
N TYR A 607 10.00 3.18 1.62
CA TYR A 607 8.96 3.44 2.62
C TYR A 607 9.01 4.83 3.25
N GLY A 608 8.95 5.88 2.50
CA GLY A 608 8.80 7.18 3.14
C GLY A 608 9.12 8.40 2.30
N ASN A 609 9.82 8.23 1.21
CA ASN A 609 10.19 9.33 0.34
C ASN A 609 9.69 9.13 -1.07
N GLN A 610 8.38 9.15 -1.23
CA GLN A 610 7.90 9.62 -2.53
C GLN A 610 7.86 11.14 -2.43
N THR A 611 8.35 11.79 -3.46
CA THR A 611 8.09 13.19 -3.69
C THR A 611 6.58 13.43 -3.57
N PRO A 612 6.18 14.50 -2.93
CA PRO A 612 4.79 14.89 -2.89
C PRO A 612 4.24 15.01 -4.30
N TYR A 613 2.96 14.82 -4.43
CA TYR A 613 2.20 15.08 -5.66
C TYR A 613 2.40 16.50 -6.21
N THR A 614 2.91 17.39 -5.39
CA THR A 614 3.33 18.72 -5.79
C THR A 614 4.66 19.01 -5.13
N THR A 615 5.69 19.23 -5.91
CA THR A 615 6.95 19.85 -5.48
C THR A 615 6.75 21.33 -5.12
N THR A 616 5.57 21.86 -5.36
CA THR A 616 5.14 23.21 -5.00
C THR A 616 4.34 23.14 -3.70
N ALA A 617 4.44 24.19 -2.90
CA ALA A 617 3.49 24.45 -1.81
C ALA A 617 2.08 24.12 -2.31
N PRO A 618 1.21 23.52 -1.46
CA PRO A 618 -0.15 23.28 -1.88
C PRO A 618 -0.64 24.52 -2.57
N LYS A 619 -1.04 24.38 -3.85
CA LYS A 619 -1.54 25.52 -4.59
C LYS A 619 -2.65 26.09 -3.73
N LYS A 620 -2.42 27.27 -3.23
CA LYS A 620 -3.48 28.03 -2.63
C LYS A 620 -4.46 28.27 -3.75
N GLY A 621 -5.60 27.87 -3.62
CA GLY A 621 -6.56 28.13 -4.64
C GLY A 621 -7.78 27.40 -4.26
N VAL A 622 -8.85 27.85 -4.58
CA VAL A 622 -10.10 27.18 -4.45
C VAL A 622 -10.18 26.31 -3.18
N LEU A 623 -11.09 26.57 -2.39
CA LEU A 623 -11.44 25.88 -1.16
C LEU A 623 -11.15 24.36 -1.19
N PRO A 624 -10.76 23.78 -0.09
CA PRO A 624 -10.10 22.47 0.02
C PRO A 624 -10.75 21.31 -0.74
N TYR A 625 -11.97 21.41 -1.17
CA TYR A 625 -12.69 20.36 -1.88
C TYR A 625 -12.97 20.68 -3.36
N LYS A 626 -12.58 21.85 -3.86
CA LYS A 626 -12.57 22.14 -5.30
C LYS A 626 -11.13 22.04 -5.80
N ARG A 627 -10.74 20.88 -6.32
CA ARG A 627 -9.57 20.83 -7.19
C ARG A 627 -9.82 21.72 -8.38
N SER A 628 -8.85 22.52 -8.74
CA SER A 628 -8.88 23.23 -10.02
C SER A 628 -9.00 22.19 -11.14
N SER A 629 -9.69 22.55 -12.21
CA SER A 629 -9.82 21.69 -13.40
C SER A 629 -8.48 21.29 -14.03
N GLU A 630 -7.38 21.91 -13.63
CA GLU A 630 -6.00 21.62 -14.05
C GLU A 630 -5.38 20.45 -13.28
N ASP A 631 -5.86 20.14 -12.06
CA ASP A 631 -5.37 19.01 -11.25
C ASP A 631 -6.17 17.71 -11.47
N VAL A 632 -7.24 17.76 -12.24
CA VAL A 632 -7.90 16.56 -12.74
C VAL A 632 -7.15 16.16 -14.01
N PRO A 633 -6.50 14.99 -14.06
CA PRO A 633 -6.01 14.50 -15.35
C PRO A 633 -7.21 14.46 -16.26
N ASP A 634 -7.10 15.25 -17.33
CA ASP A 634 -8.14 15.35 -18.33
C ASP A 634 -8.51 13.93 -18.73
N LEU A 635 -9.71 13.51 -18.35
CA LEU A 635 -10.20 12.20 -18.69
C LEU A 635 -10.37 12.19 -20.20
N THR A 636 -9.29 11.87 -20.92
CA THR A 636 -9.21 11.70 -22.36
C THR A 636 -10.29 10.76 -22.91
N TYR A 637 -11.04 10.09 -22.04
CA TYR A 637 -12.24 9.31 -22.36
C TYR A 637 -13.42 10.15 -22.87
N ALA A 638 -13.59 11.39 -22.40
CA ALA A 638 -14.69 12.24 -22.87
C ALA A 638 -14.45 12.81 -24.28
N THR A 639 -13.18 12.99 -24.66
CA THR A 639 -12.81 13.45 -26.00
C THR A 639 -12.82 12.33 -27.05
N ALA A 640 -12.56 11.10 -26.66
CA ALA A 640 -12.65 9.94 -27.58
C ALA A 640 -14.11 9.66 -28.01
N THR A 641 -15.09 9.84 -27.13
CA THR A 641 -16.51 9.68 -27.46
C THR A 641 -17.05 10.79 -28.36
N LYS A 642 -16.56 12.01 -28.23
CA LYS A 642 -16.96 13.11 -29.15
C LYS A 642 -16.31 12.97 -30.55
N ARG A 643 -15.08 12.46 -30.64
CA ARG A 643 -14.46 12.17 -31.95
C ARG A 643 -15.06 10.97 -32.66
N GLY A 644 -15.51 9.94 -31.92
CA GLY A 644 -16.21 8.79 -32.48
C GLY A 644 -17.55 9.18 -33.11
N LYS A 645 -18.32 10.08 -32.50
CA LYS A 645 -19.58 10.55 -33.05
C LYS A 645 -19.43 11.44 -34.30
N LYS A 646 -18.32 12.17 -34.44
CA LYS A 646 -18.06 12.98 -35.64
C LYS A 646 -17.62 12.14 -36.85
N LYS A 647 -16.98 10.98 -36.62
CA LYS A 647 -16.62 10.07 -37.73
C LYS A 647 -17.78 9.23 -38.27
N MET A 648 -18.81 8.98 -37.48
CA MET A 648 -20.01 8.23 -37.94
C MET A 648 -20.96 9.10 -38.76
N ALA A 649 -20.93 10.41 -38.64
CA ALA A 649 -21.77 11.30 -39.41
C ALA A 649 -21.29 11.54 -40.87
N VAL A 650 -20.06 11.15 -41.21
CA VAL A 650 -19.48 11.35 -42.55
C VAL A 650 -19.57 10.11 -43.45
N LYS A 651 -20.10 9.00 -42.93
CA LYS A 651 -20.28 7.74 -43.73
C LYS A 651 -21.73 7.44 -44.14
N LYS A 652 -22.62 8.41 -44.10
CA LYS A 652 -23.95 8.31 -44.71
C LYS A 652 -24.13 9.45 -45.72
N ARG A 653 -23.43 9.35 -46.82
CA ARG A 653 -23.78 9.88 -48.12
C ARG A 653 -23.24 8.97 -49.21
#